data_54add4acbd883ca4c221010d38037ee8
#
_entry.id   54add4acbd883ca4c221010d38037ee8
#
_cell.length_a   1.000
_cell.length_b   1.000
_cell.length_c   1.000
_cell.angle_alpha   90.00
_cell.angle_beta   90.00
_cell.angle_gamma   90.00
#
_symmetry.space_group_name_H-M   'P 1'
#
loop_
_entity.id
_entity.type
_entity.pdbx_description
1 polymer ?
#
loop_
_entity_poly.entity_id
_entity_poly.type
_entity_poly.pdbx_seq_one_letter_code
_entity_poly.pdbx_strand_id
1 'polypeptide(L)'
;MPESLANAVAAAAADQAALRSSQLATIFAETGTLASAIPGYRPRAAQEKMSEAVANAIADNDTVIVEAGTGTGKTYAYLVPAMLWGGKVILSTGTKNLQDQLYLRDIPTVRHALNVPISVSLLKGRANYVCHYHLERAQANGRLASKQDAAWLREISRFAKTTTSGDKAELAEVPENAPVWQIVTSTRDNCLGSECPNYKECFVMRARKEAQQADLVVVNHHLFFADVVLRDTGMAELLPAANTVIFDEAHQLPETATLFFGETLSTSQLLELARDTVAEGLSHARDAVDWVALGAPLERAARDLRLAFGRENARLALGQIDADPRIREPFHETLDALDTALSDFVEALESQAERAEELEQCHRRALELAQRLAAWRDDRIAASPVPAAVPPAADAEGDQSSQSSQSVQPAQLGPETVRWVEVFSHTVQLHRTPLSIAPIFSRQRAGQARAWVFTSATLSVKGNFTHYAAQLGLDRDRSLTLPSPFDYAKQVLLYVPRDMPPPQSPQFTEAVVERALPLIEAAGGRTFLLCTTLRAVQKASDMLYDLFAERGINLPLLVQGQASRTELLDRFRELGNAVLVGSQSFWEGVDVRGEALSLVIIDKLPFAPPDDPVLAARMEVLQKKGLSPFAVHQLPHAVITLKQGAGRLIRSETDRGVLAICDTRLVEKPYGRQIWQSLPPFTRTREADTVIRFLEGLGRGEAPQSESSTESE
;
A
#
# COMPACT_ATOMS: atom_id res chain seq x y z
N MET A 1 -42.58 -2.78 -31.70
CA MET A 1 -41.55 -3.85 -31.81
C MET A 1 -40.30 -3.65 -30.92
N PRO A 2 -39.80 -2.44 -30.57
CA PRO A 2 -38.64 -2.28 -29.65
C PRO A 2 -38.92 -2.64 -28.18
N GLU A 3 -40.11 -2.32 -27.66
CA GLU A 3 -40.46 -2.57 -26.23
C GLU A 3 -40.56 -4.05 -25.85
N SER A 4 -41.06 -4.90 -26.77
CA SER A 4 -41.17 -6.33 -26.48
C SER A 4 -39.81 -7.04 -26.43
N LEU A 5 -38.83 -6.57 -27.22
CA LEU A 5 -37.47 -7.11 -27.19
C LEU A 5 -36.71 -6.67 -25.92
N ALA A 6 -36.87 -5.41 -25.54
CA ALA A 6 -36.29 -4.89 -24.29
C ALA A 6 -36.84 -5.59 -23.05
N ASN A 7 -38.16 -5.87 -23.03
CA ASN A 7 -38.81 -6.64 -21.97
C ASN A 7 -38.35 -8.10 -21.92
N ALA A 8 -38.16 -8.73 -23.07
CA ALA A 8 -37.63 -10.11 -23.15
C ALA A 8 -36.17 -10.20 -22.69
N VAL A 9 -35.32 -9.25 -23.06
CA VAL A 9 -33.94 -9.17 -22.62
C VAL A 9 -33.85 -8.92 -21.09
N ALA A 10 -34.70 -8.04 -20.58
CA ALA A 10 -34.77 -7.77 -19.14
C ALA A 10 -35.23 -8.98 -18.33
N ALA A 11 -36.25 -9.73 -18.86
CA ALA A 11 -36.71 -10.97 -18.23
C ALA A 11 -35.62 -12.05 -18.22
N ALA A 12 -34.92 -12.25 -19.34
CA ALA A 12 -33.81 -13.22 -19.42
C ALA A 12 -32.66 -12.86 -18.49
N ALA A 13 -32.34 -11.56 -18.33
CA ALA A 13 -31.32 -11.11 -17.40
C ALA A 13 -31.75 -11.36 -15.94
N ALA A 14 -33.02 -11.14 -15.60
CA ALA A 14 -33.58 -11.41 -14.28
C ALA A 14 -33.55 -12.92 -13.95
N ASP A 15 -33.90 -13.80 -14.92
CA ASP A 15 -33.84 -15.25 -14.74
C ASP A 15 -32.39 -15.72 -14.49
N GLN A 16 -31.43 -15.18 -15.22
CA GLN A 16 -30.00 -15.49 -15.00
C GLN A 16 -29.50 -14.98 -13.67
N ALA A 17 -29.94 -13.80 -13.21
CA ALA A 17 -29.61 -13.28 -11.88
C ALA A 17 -30.18 -14.17 -10.78
N ALA A 18 -31.45 -14.63 -10.91
CA ALA A 18 -32.07 -15.54 -9.98
C ALA A 18 -31.35 -16.91 -9.92
N LEU A 19 -30.90 -17.44 -11.06
CA LEU A 19 -30.12 -18.68 -11.13
C LEU A 19 -28.77 -18.52 -10.39
N ARG A 20 -28.04 -17.42 -10.62
CA ARG A 20 -26.77 -17.13 -9.92
C ARG A 20 -26.98 -17.02 -8.41
N SER A 21 -28.01 -16.28 -7.96
CA SER A 21 -28.35 -16.16 -6.54
C SER A 21 -28.64 -17.53 -5.91
N SER A 22 -29.43 -18.38 -6.57
CA SER A 22 -29.72 -19.74 -6.11
C SER A 22 -28.47 -20.63 -6.03
N GLN A 23 -27.55 -20.51 -6.98
CA GLN A 23 -26.27 -21.23 -6.94
C GLN A 23 -25.40 -20.75 -5.77
N LEU A 24 -25.30 -19.44 -5.53
CA LEU A 24 -24.57 -18.87 -4.41
C LEU A 24 -25.16 -19.31 -3.07
N ALA A 25 -26.48 -19.25 -2.91
CA ALA A 25 -27.17 -19.74 -1.72
C ALA A 25 -26.82 -21.18 -1.40
N THR A 26 -26.76 -22.05 -2.42
CA THR A 26 -26.35 -23.46 -2.27
C THR A 26 -24.87 -23.59 -1.86
N ILE A 27 -23.97 -22.81 -2.44
CA ILE A 27 -22.53 -22.86 -2.15
C ILE A 27 -22.23 -22.39 -0.73
N PHE A 28 -22.91 -21.33 -0.28
CA PHE A 28 -22.71 -20.72 1.06
C PHE A 28 -23.60 -21.34 2.17
N ALA A 29 -24.44 -22.33 1.85
CA ALA A 29 -25.30 -23.01 2.82
C ALA A 29 -24.48 -23.78 3.88
N GLU A 30 -25.10 -24.10 5.00
CA GLU A 30 -24.51 -24.88 6.11
C GLU A 30 -24.06 -26.29 5.65
N THR A 31 -24.76 -26.86 4.69
CA THR A 31 -24.41 -28.14 4.04
C THR A 31 -23.84 -27.96 2.62
N GLY A 32 -23.44 -26.74 2.30
CA GLY A 32 -22.95 -26.38 0.95
C GLY A 32 -21.52 -26.83 0.69
N THR A 33 -21.05 -26.53 -0.54
CA THR A 33 -19.71 -26.92 -0.99
C THR A 33 -18.60 -26.30 -0.16
N LEU A 34 -18.74 -25.06 0.30
CA LEU A 34 -17.76 -24.42 1.19
C LEU A 34 -17.73 -25.07 2.58
N ALA A 35 -18.87 -25.44 3.12
CA ALA A 35 -18.97 -26.13 4.41
C ALA A 35 -18.26 -27.50 4.38
N SER A 36 -18.31 -28.20 3.26
CA SER A 36 -17.63 -29.47 3.06
C SER A 36 -16.10 -29.35 3.00
N ALA A 37 -15.59 -28.19 2.53
CA ALA A 37 -14.16 -27.97 2.30
C ALA A 37 -13.47 -27.21 3.45
N ILE A 38 -14.22 -26.49 4.29
CA ILE A 38 -13.68 -25.60 5.33
C ILE A 38 -14.10 -26.10 6.71
N PRO A 39 -13.16 -26.64 7.52
CA PRO A 39 -13.47 -27.05 8.89
C PRO A 39 -14.02 -25.89 9.72
N GLY A 40 -15.16 -26.10 10.37
CA GLY A 40 -15.80 -25.10 11.21
C GLY A 40 -16.45 -23.94 10.45
N TYR A 41 -16.74 -24.13 9.14
CA TYR A 41 -17.48 -23.15 8.35
C TYR A 41 -18.85 -22.85 8.98
N ARG A 42 -19.20 -21.56 8.98
CA ARG A 42 -20.53 -21.08 9.39
C ARG A 42 -21.10 -20.15 8.33
N PRO A 43 -22.31 -20.38 7.85
CA PRO A 43 -22.98 -19.49 6.91
C PRO A 43 -23.14 -18.09 7.50
N ARG A 44 -22.95 -17.07 6.66
CA ARG A 44 -23.13 -15.67 7.03
C ARG A 44 -23.90 -14.94 5.95
N ALA A 45 -25.07 -14.41 6.28
CA ALA A 45 -25.91 -13.67 5.34
C ALA A 45 -25.18 -12.47 4.69
N ALA A 46 -24.24 -11.85 5.41
CA ALA A 46 -23.41 -10.76 4.88
C ALA A 46 -22.46 -11.26 3.78
N GLN A 47 -21.92 -12.48 3.94
CA GLN A 47 -21.04 -13.11 2.95
C GLN A 47 -21.78 -13.42 1.64
N GLU A 48 -22.97 -13.99 1.75
CA GLU A 48 -23.83 -14.30 0.61
C GLU A 48 -24.26 -13.03 -0.15
N LYS A 49 -24.73 -12.00 0.56
CA LYS A 49 -25.08 -10.70 -0.03
C LYS A 49 -23.92 -10.03 -0.74
N MET A 50 -22.71 -10.12 -0.17
CA MET A 50 -21.51 -9.62 -0.84
C MET A 50 -21.24 -10.39 -2.13
N SER A 51 -21.36 -11.73 -2.08
CA SER A 51 -21.11 -12.59 -3.22
C SER A 51 -22.11 -12.32 -4.36
N GLU A 52 -23.38 -12.09 -4.04
CA GLU A 52 -24.41 -11.68 -5.01
C GLU A 52 -24.07 -10.31 -5.64
N ALA A 53 -23.66 -9.32 -4.82
CA ALA A 53 -23.28 -8.01 -5.35
C ALA A 53 -22.10 -8.09 -6.31
N VAL A 54 -21.09 -8.90 -5.99
CA VAL A 54 -19.93 -9.17 -6.86
C VAL A 54 -20.35 -9.91 -8.13
N ALA A 55 -21.19 -10.95 -8.03
CA ALA A 55 -21.69 -11.69 -9.19
C ALA A 55 -22.47 -10.81 -10.17
N ASN A 56 -23.29 -9.90 -9.64
CA ASN A 56 -24.04 -8.94 -10.45
C ASN A 56 -23.12 -7.92 -11.12
N ALA A 57 -22.09 -7.41 -10.41
CA ALA A 57 -21.09 -6.51 -11.01
C ALA A 57 -20.32 -7.21 -12.14
N ILE A 58 -19.97 -8.49 -11.98
CA ILE A 58 -19.30 -9.29 -13.01
C ILE A 58 -20.21 -9.46 -14.23
N ALA A 59 -21.48 -9.80 -14.02
CA ALA A 59 -22.43 -10.01 -15.11
C ALA A 59 -22.72 -8.75 -15.94
N ASP A 60 -22.74 -7.60 -15.25
CA ASP A 60 -23.06 -6.30 -15.87
C ASP A 60 -21.82 -5.53 -16.34
N ASN A 61 -20.60 -6.08 -16.12
CA ASN A 61 -19.31 -5.37 -16.34
C ASN A 61 -19.28 -3.99 -15.66
N ASP A 62 -19.72 -3.93 -14.42
CA ASP A 62 -19.94 -2.70 -13.69
C ASP A 62 -19.05 -2.59 -12.44
N THR A 63 -19.13 -1.46 -11.75
CA THR A 63 -18.37 -1.17 -10.53
C THR A 63 -19.20 -1.44 -9.29
N VAL A 64 -18.61 -2.15 -8.32
CA VAL A 64 -19.19 -2.32 -6.98
C VAL A 64 -18.17 -1.97 -5.90
N ILE A 65 -18.60 -1.19 -4.90
CA ILE A 65 -17.82 -0.82 -3.71
C ILE A 65 -18.46 -1.48 -2.50
N VAL A 66 -17.73 -2.36 -1.82
CA VAL A 66 -18.27 -3.13 -0.68
C VAL A 66 -17.42 -2.89 0.57
N GLU A 67 -18.02 -2.27 1.57
CA GLU A 67 -17.50 -2.31 2.94
C GLU A 67 -18.13 -3.50 3.66
N ALA A 68 -17.32 -4.49 4.00
CA ALA A 68 -17.76 -5.64 4.77
C ALA A 68 -16.89 -5.77 6.02
N GLY A 69 -17.52 -5.69 7.19
CA GLY A 69 -16.84 -5.72 8.49
C GLY A 69 -15.93 -6.95 8.67
N THR A 70 -15.03 -6.89 9.65
CA THR A 70 -14.17 -8.04 9.98
C THR A 70 -15.02 -9.27 10.31
N GLY A 71 -14.54 -10.46 9.94
CA GLY A 71 -15.24 -11.70 10.18
C GLY A 71 -16.34 -12.08 9.18
N THR A 72 -16.70 -11.21 8.23
CA THR A 72 -17.73 -11.53 7.21
C THR A 72 -17.30 -12.63 6.22
N GLY A 73 -16.00 -12.92 6.09
CA GLY A 73 -15.50 -13.86 5.10
C GLY A 73 -15.39 -13.25 3.69
N LYS A 74 -15.01 -11.97 3.60
CA LYS A 74 -14.83 -11.21 2.35
C LYS A 74 -14.13 -12.00 1.24
N THR A 75 -13.04 -12.67 1.59
CA THR A 75 -12.20 -13.40 0.63
C THR A 75 -13.00 -14.42 -0.16
N TYR A 76 -13.75 -15.25 0.53
CA TYR A 76 -14.59 -16.26 -0.15
C TYR A 76 -15.77 -15.63 -0.88
N ALA A 77 -16.33 -14.53 -0.33
CA ALA A 77 -17.45 -13.83 -0.95
C ALA A 77 -17.12 -13.26 -2.34
N TYR A 78 -15.89 -12.79 -2.57
CA TYR A 78 -15.49 -12.34 -3.91
C TYR A 78 -14.85 -13.44 -4.76
N LEU A 79 -14.14 -14.42 -4.15
CA LEU A 79 -13.49 -15.49 -4.90
C LEU A 79 -14.49 -16.42 -5.58
N VAL A 80 -15.59 -16.79 -4.91
CA VAL A 80 -16.60 -17.71 -5.48
C VAL A 80 -17.16 -17.17 -6.79
N PRO A 81 -17.77 -15.97 -6.86
CA PRO A 81 -18.28 -15.46 -8.13
C PRO A 81 -17.18 -15.18 -9.16
N ALA A 82 -16.00 -14.76 -8.72
CA ALA A 82 -14.88 -14.53 -9.61
C ALA A 82 -14.42 -15.82 -10.32
N MET A 83 -14.34 -16.94 -9.60
CA MET A 83 -13.95 -18.23 -10.16
C MET A 83 -15.03 -18.87 -11.04
N LEU A 84 -16.30 -18.58 -10.77
CA LEU A 84 -17.41 -19.14 -11.54
C LEU A 84 -17.71 -18.33 -12.81
N TRP A 85 -17.64 -17.01 -12.74
CA TRP A 85 -18.15 -16.13 -13.80
C TRP A 85 -17.22 -14.98 -14.20
N GLY A 86 -16.09 -14.81 -13.50
CA GLY A 86 -15.21 -13.64 -13.68
C GLY A 86 -14.39 -13.63 -14.96
N GLY A 87 -14.35 -14.73 -15.73
CA GLY A 87 -13.47 -14.85 -16.88
C GLY A 87 -12.00 -14.78 -16.46
N LYS A 88 -11.18 -13.97 -17.16
CA LYS A 88 -9.83 -13.63 -16.68
C LYS A 88 -9.91 -12.62 -15.56
N VAL A 89 -9.33 -12.96 -14.41
CA VAL A 89 -9.42 -12.19 -13.16
C VAL A 89 -8.06 -11.68 -12.72
N ILE A 90 -7.96 -10.39 -12.42
CA ILE A 90 -6.85 -9.82 -11.64
C ILE A 90 -7.35 -9.59 -10.21
N LEU A 91 -6.70 -10.22 -9.24
CA LEU A 91 -6.92 -10.02 -7.82
C LEU A 91 -5.76 -9.24 -7.23
N SER A 92 -6.00 -7.99 -6.87
CA SER A 92 -5.02 -7.08 -6.30
C SER A 92 -5.25 -6.90 -4.79
N THR A 93 -4.21 -7.04 -3.98
CA THR A 93 -4.29 -6.86 -2.52
C THR A 93 -3.21 -5.91 -1.99
N GLY A 94 -3.30 -5.50 -0.71
CA GLY A 94 -2.45 -4.45 -0.16
C GLY A 94 -1.00 -4.87 0.12
N THR A 95 -0.76 -6.11 0.58
CA THR A 95 0.55 -6.53 1.07
C THR A 95 1.01 -7.87 0.49
N LYS A 96 2.32 -8.14 0.53
CA LYS A 96 2.89 -9.43 0.09
C LYS A 96 2.35 -10.60 0.90
N ASN A 97 2.24 -10.45 2.22
CA ASN A 97 1.72 -11.52 3.10
C ASN A 97 0.28 -11.88 2.74
N LEU A 98 -0.56 -10.91 2.37
CA LEU A 98 -1.92 -11.17 1.89
C LEU A 98 -1.92 -11.83 0.51
N GLN A 99 -0.98 -11.47 -0.38
CA GLN A 99 -0.80 -12.18 -1.65
C GLN A 99 -0.49 -13.65 -1.42
N ASP A 100 0.48 -13.95 -0.54
CA ASP A 100 0.90 -15.32 -0.23
C ASP A 100 -0.24 -16.09 0.45
N GLN A 101 -0.97 -15.48 1.38
CA GLN A 101 -2.15 -16.08 2.00
C GLN A 101 -3.23 -16.43 0.96
N LEU A 102 -3.56 -15.50 0.07
CA LEU A 102 -4.54 -15.72 -0.99
C LEU A 102 -4.11 -16.88 -1.91
N TYR A 103 -2.86 -16.83 -2.37
CA TYR A 103 -2.34 -17.79 -3.35
C TYR A 103 -2.14 -19.20 -2.77
N LEU A 104 -1.58 -19.30 -1.56
CA LEU A 104 -1.20 -20.58 -0.96
C LEU A 104 -2.34 -21.26 -0.20
N ARG A 105 -3.34 -20.51 0.28
CA ARG A 105 -4.39 -21.04 1.16
C ARG A 105 -5.79 -20.79 0.63
N ASP A 106 -6.18 -19.53 0.45
CA ASP A 106 -7.60 -19.20 0.26
C ASP A 106 -8.10 -19.59 -1.15
N ILE A 107 -7.33 -19.31 -2.19
CA ILE A 107 -7.65 -19.69 -3.57
C ILE A 107 -7.67 -21.22 -3.77
N PRO A 108 -6.66 -21.99 -3.34
CA PRO A 108 -6.71 -23.45 -3.42
C PRO A 108 -7.92 -24.05 -2.71
N THR A 109 -8.29 -23.52 -1.54
CA THR A 109 -9.46 -23.98 -0.78
C THR A 109 -10.74 -23.78 -1.56
N VAL A 110 -10.99 -22.58 -2.10
CA VAL A 110 -12.19 -22.28 -2.88
C VAL A 110 -12.22 -23.07 -4.20
N ARG A 111 -11.08 -23.13 -4.91
CA ARG A 111 -10.95 -23.91 -6.16
C ARG A 111 -11.28 -25.39 -5.96
N HIS A 112 -10.79 -25.97 -4.86
CA HIS A 112 -11.10 -27.35 -4.50
C HIS A 112 -12.59 -27.53 -4.16
N ALA A 113 -13.14 -26.62 -3.33
CA ALA A 113 -14.56 -26.67 -2.96
C ALA A 113 -15.48 -26.57 -4.18
N LEU A 114 -15.20 -25.67 -5.12
CA LEU A 114 -16.01 -25.47 -6.31
C LEU A 114 -15.73 -26.50 -7.42
N ASN A 115 -14.65 -27.26 -7.32
CA ASN A 115 -14.17 -28.19 -8.34
C ASN A 115 -14.05 -27.55 -9.74
N VAL A 116 -13.48 -26.32 -9.80
CA VAL A 116 -13.30 -25.59 -11.06
C VAL A 116 -11.87 -25.72 -11.61
N PRO A 117 -11.69 -25.98 -12.92
CA PRO A 117 -10.37 -26.19 -13.52
C PRO A 117 -9.71 -24.86 -13.94
N ILE A 118 -9.60 -23.89 -13.03
CA ILE A 118 -8.94 -22.61 -13.31
C ILE A 118 -7.45 -22.66 -13.00
N SER A 119 -6.65 -22.02 -13.83
CA SER A 119 -5.22 -21.78 -13.62
C SER A 119 -5.00 -20.51 -12.81
N VAL A 120 -4.05 -20.57 -11.86
CA VAL A 120 -3.78 -19.47 -10.95
C VAL A 120 -2.29 -19.15 -10.93
N SER A 121 -1.94 -17.88 -11.02
CA SER A 121 -0.55 -17.41 -10.93
C SER A 121 -0.41 -16.30 -9.89
N LEU A 122 0.75 -16.29 -9.22
CA LEU A 122 1.17 -15.20 -8.32
C LEU A 122 2.27 -14.41 -9.01
N LEU A 123 2.06 -13.10 -9.19
CA LEU A 123 3.08 -12.23 -9.74
C LEU A 123 3.49 -11.17 -8.71
N LYS A 124 4.78 -11.17 -8.36
CA LYS A 124 5.41 -10.18 -7.49
C LYS A 124 6.28 -9.20 -8.31
N GLY A 125 6.64 -8.09 -7.71
CA GLY A 125 7.61 -7.16 -8.31
C GLY A 125 8.99 -7.82 -8.45
N ARG A 126 9.76 -7.43 -9.47
CA ARG A 126 11.04 -8.08 -9.83
C ARG A 126 12.07 -8.15 -8.70
N ALA A 127 12.09 -7.18 -7.79
CA ALA A 127 12.95 -7.18 -6.60
C ALA A 127 12.63 -8.30 -5.58
N ASN A 128 11.59 -9.12 -5.84
CA ASN A 128 11.28 -10.30 -5.04
C ASN A 128 11.83 -11.60 -5.65
N TYR A 129 12.45 -11.54 -6.81
CA TYR A 129 13.02 -12.72 -7.49
C TYR A 129 14.53 -12.60 -7.58
N VAL A 130 15.22 -13.73 -7.41
CA VAL A 130 16.66 -13.82 -7.68
C VAL A 130 16.91 -13.51 -9.16
N CYS A 131 17.92 -12.70 -9.43
CA CYS A 131 18.38 -12.41 -10.78
C CYS A 131 19.68 -13.18 -11.06
N HIS A 132 19.67 -14.09 -12.03
CA HIS A 132 20.87 -14.87 -12.39
C HIS A 132 22.04 -13.97 -12.78
N TYR A 133 21.79 -12.95 -13.62
CA TYR A 133 22.79 -11.99 -14.05
C TYR A 133 23.47 -11.26 -12.88
N HIS A 134 22.68 -10.69 -11.97
CA HIS A 134 23.22 -10.00 -10.81
C HIS A 134 23.89 -10.96 -9.81
N LEU A 135 23.38 -12.17 -9.66
CA LEU A 135 23.96 -13.20 -8.81
C LEU A 135 25.36 -13.61 -9.31
N GLU A 136 25.51 -13.85 -10.61
CA GLU A 136 26.80 -14.18 -11.25
C GLU A 136 27.81 -13.03 -11.10
N ARG A 137 27.37 -11.79 -11.33
CA ARG A 137 28.22 -10.61 -11.10
C ARG A 137 28.64 -10.44 -9.64
N ALA A 138 27.73 -10.66 -8.69
CA ALA A 138 28.05 -10.60 -7.26
C ALA A 138 29.09 -11.64 -6.85
N GLN A 139 29.02 -12.84 -7.43
CA GLN A 139 30.01 -13.91 -7.22
C GLN A 139 31.36 -13.58 -7.82
N ALA A 140 31.38 -13.01 -9.04
CA ALA A 140 32.63 -12.66 -9.74
C ALA A 140 33.34 -11.47 -9.06
N ASN A 141 32.60 -10.47 -8.61
CA ASN A 141 33.17 -9.26 -8.03
C ASN A 141 33.72 -9.44 -6.61
N GLY A 142 33.22 -10.41 -5.84
CA GLY A 142 33.73 -10.76 -4.50
C GLY A 142 33.70 -9.63 -3.44
N ARG A 143 33.18 -8.45 -3.78
CA ARG A 143 33.11 -7.27 -2.88
C ARG A 143 31.81 -7.28 -2.08
N LEU A 144 31.82 -7.97 -0.96
CA LEU A 144 30.68 -8.01 -0.03
C LEU A 144 31.00 -7.21 1.22
N ALA A 145 29.97 -6.57 1.80
CA ALA A 145 30.15 -5.70 2.95
C ALA A 145 30.53 -6.48 4.23
N SER A 146 30.09 -7.73 4.35
CA SER A 146 30.34 -8.55 5.53
C SER A 146 30.58 -10.04 5.21
N LYS A 147 31.16 -10.77 6.18
CA LYS A 147 31.28 -12.24 6.11
C LYS A 147 29.90 -12.92 6.08
N GLN A 148 28.91 -12.30 6.71
CA GLN A 148 27.55 -12.79 6.73
C GLN A 148 26.91 -12.69 5.34
N ASP A 149 27.11 -11.59 4.63
CA ASP A 149 26.64 -11.44 3.25
C ASP A 149 27.24 -12.50 2.34
N ALA A 150 28.50 -12.87 2.55
CA ALA A 150 29.15 -13.95 1.80
C ALA A 150 28.54 -15.34 2.12
N ALA A 151 28.08 -15.56 3.34
CA ALA A 151 27.37 -16.79 3.70
C ALA A 151 25.99 -16.81 3.02
N TRP A 152 25.22 -15.73 3.11
CA TRP A 152 23.94 -15.61 2.46
C TRP A 152 24.02 -15.70 0.93
N LEU A 153 25.03 -15.11 0.31
CA LEU A 153 25.24 -15.23 -1.14
C LEU A 153 25.42 -16.70 -1.59
N ARG A 154 26.08 -17.52 -0.77
CA ARG A 154 26.22 -18.96 -1.04
C ARG A 154 24.89 -19.72 -0.92
N GLU A 155 24.06 -19.36 0.08
CA GLU A 155 22.72 -19.94 0.23
C GLU A 155 21.83 -19.56 -0.94
N ILE A 156 21.80 -18.28 -1.32
CA ILE A 156 21.04 -17.79 -2.47
C ILE A 156 21.50 -18.48 -3.76
N SER A 157 22.80 -18.71 -3.92
CA SER A 157 23.35 -19.41 -5.10
C SER A 157 22.93 -20.88 -5.17
N ARG A 158 22.80 -21.56 -4.03
CA ARG A 158 22.24 -22.93 -3.98
C ARG A 158 20.75 -22.94 -4.27
N PHE A 159 20.02 -22.03 -3.66
CA PHE A 159 18.59 -21.84 -3.88
C PHE A 159 18.27 -21.57 -5.35
N ALA A 160 18.99 -20.64 -6.02
CA ALA A 160 18.77 -20.30 -7.42
C ALA A 160 18.90 -21.49 -8.39
N LYS A 161 19.63 -22.54 -8.01
CA LYS A 161 19.80 -23.77 -8.82
C LYS A 161 18.69 -24.79 -8.61
N THR A 162 17.94 -24.71 -7.52
CA THR A 162 16.92 -25.70 -7.11
C THR A 162 15.50 -25.18 -7.19
N THR A 163 15.33 -23.86 -7.04
CA THR A 163 13.98 -23.24 -7.08
C THR A 163 13.40 -23.22 -8.49
N THR A 164 12.10 -23.36 -8.57
CA THR A 164 11.33 -23.16 -9.81
C THR A 164 10.80 -21.75 -9.94
N SER A 165 10.52 -21.07 -8.83
CA SER A 165 9.95 -19.70 -8.81
C SER A 165 11.01 -18.61 -8.78
N GLY A 166 12.11 -18.83 -8.06
CA GLY A 166 13.12 -17.83 -7.72
C GLY A 166 12.64 -16.78 -6.70
N ASP A 167 11.50 -16.99 -6.06
CA ASP A 167 10.95 -16.05 -5.07
C ASP A 167 11.78 -16.10 -3.78
N LYS A 168 12.35 -14.96 -3.38
CA LYS A 168 13.17 -14.84 -2.17
C LYS A 168 12.44 -15.22 -0.88
N ALA A 169 11.11 -15.15 -0.86
CA ALA A 169 10.30 -15.53 0.30
C ALA A 169 10.35 -17.05 0.58
N GLU A 170 10.76 -17.88 -0.38
CA GLU A 170 10.94 -19.32 -0.19
C GLU A 170 12.25 -19.67 0.55
N LEU A 171 13.18 -18.71 0.68
CA LEU A 171 14.47 -18.90 1.35
C LEU A 171 14.46 -18.26 2.74
N ALA A 172 13.91 -18.97 3.71
CA ALA A 172 13.74 -18.48 5.09
C ALA A 172 15.07 -18.24 5.84
N GLU A 173 16.16 -18.91 5.43
CA GLU A 173 17.48 -18.80 6.03
C GLU A 173 18.14 -17.43 5.80
N VAL A 174 17.70 -16.68 4.81
CA VAL A 174 18.19 -15.33 4.51
C VAL A 174 17.09 -14.31 4.85
N PRO A 175 17.28 -13.44 5.87
CA PRO A 175 16.30 -12.44 6.25
C PRO A 175 15.83 -11.60 5.06
N GLU A 176 14.54 -11.29 4.98
CA GLU A 176 13.95 -10.56 3.85
C GLU A 176 14.58 -9.16 3.64
N ASN A 177 15.06 -8.54 4.72
CA ASN A 177 15.74 -7.24 4.73
C ASN A 177 17.26 -7.31 4.62
N ALA A 178 17.85 -8.51 4.40
CA ALA A 178 19.30 -8.66 4.28
C ALA A 178 19.84 -7.83 3.10
N PRO A 179 20.96 -7.06 3.30
CA PRO A 179 21.52 -6.20 2.25
C PRO A 179 21.91 -6.95 0.97
N VAL A 180 22.25 -8.23 1.08
CA VAL A 180 22.62 -9.08 -0.05
C VAL A 180 21.51 -9.16 -1.12
N TRP A 181 20.22 -9.03 -0.74
CA TRP A 181 19.14 -9.06 -1.70
C TRP A 181 19.18 -7.91 -2.70
N GLN A 182 19.66 -6.73 -2.31
CA GLN A 182 19.82 -5.58 -3.21
C GLN A 182 20.87 -5.86 -4.30
N ILE A 183 21.80 -6.76 -4.04
CA ILE A 183 22.91 -7.09 -4.95
C ILE A 183 22.51 -8.19 -5.94
N VAL A 184 21.61 -9.11 -5.55
CA VAL A 184 21.26 -10.31 -6.32
C VAL A 184 19.85 -10.30 -6.91
N THR A 185 19.10 -9.22 -6.73
CA THR A 185 17.80 -8.98 -7.39
C THR A 185 17.93 -7.86 -8.40
N SER A 186 16.91 -7.68 -9.25
CA SER A 186 16.91 -6.58 -10.23
C SER A 186 15.82 -5.54 -9.92
N THR A 187 16.10 -4.31 -10.33
CA THR A 187 15.14 -3.21 -10.38
C THR A 187 14.71 -2.95 -11.84
N ARG A 188 13.80 -2.00 -12.07
CA ARG A 188 13.49 -1.54 -13.42
C ARG A 188 14.73 -0.92 -14.07
N ASP A 189 15.51 -0.20 -13.28
CA ASP A 189 16.60 0.66 -13.75
C ASP A 189 17.87 -0.12 -14.09
N ASN A 190 18.06 -1.34 -13.52
CA ASN A 190 19.28 -2.15 -13.73
C ASN A 190 19.04 -3.49 -14.44
N CYS A 191 17.85 -3.74 -14.99
CA CYS A 191 17.53 -4.95 -15.73
C CYS A 191 17.76 -4.76 -17.23
N LEU A 192 18.56 -5.64 -17.85
CA LEU A 192 18.90 -5.60 -19.29
C LEU A 192 17.74 -6.02 -20.21
N GLY A 193 16.61 -6.43 -19.68
CA GLY A 193 15.43 -6.79 -20.49
C GLY A 193 15.66 -8.00 -21.40
N SER A 194 15.29 -7.90 -22.68
CA SER A 194 15.43 -8.96 -23.70
C SER A 194 16.89 -9.28 -24.02
N GLU A 195 17.78 -8.31 -23.85
CA GLU A 195 19.22 -8.42 -24.19
C GLU A 195 20.03 -9.09 -23.06
N CYS A 196 19.38 -9.45 -21.95
CA CYS A 196 20.03 -10.13 -20.82
C CYS A 196 20.54 -11.52 -21.24
N PRO A 197 21.81 -11.88 -21.00
CA PRO A 197 22.35 -13.20 -21.33
C PRO A 197 21.59 -14.33 -20.62
N ASN A 198 21.03 -14.07 -19.43
CA ASN A 198 20.24 -15.03 -18.66
C ASN A 198 18.73 -14.91 -18.92
N TYR A 199 18.28 -14.27 -20.01
CA TYR A 199 16.86 -13.99 -20.29
C TYR A 199 15.99 -15.27 -20.31
N LYS A 200 16.50 -16.37 -20.90
CA LYS A 200 15.77 -17.65 -21.02
C LYS A 200 15.50 -18.32 -19.67
N GLU A 201 16.39 -18.11 -18.70
CA GLU A 201 16.33 -18.68 -17.36
C GLU A 201 15.73 -17.71 -16.33
N CYS A 202 15.37 -16.48 -16.78
CA CYS A 202 14.92 -15.40 -15.92
C CYS A 202 13.60 -15.75 -15.19
N PHE A 203 13.64 -15.80 -13.87
CA PHE A 203 12.47 -16.07 -13.02
C PHE A 203 11.37 -15.03 -13.20
N VAL A 204 11.71 -13.76 -13.34
CA VAL A 204 10.74 -12.68 -13.56
C VAL A 204 10.00 -12.89 -14.88
N MET A 205 10.71 -13.24 -15.96
CA MET A 205 10.09 -13.47 -17.28
C MET A 205 9.20 -14.71 -17.27
N ARG A 206 9.62 -15.76 -16.55
CA ARG A 206 8.80 -16.96 -16.34
C ARG A 206 7.52 -16.63 -15.60
N ALA A 207 7.61 -15.94 -14.46
CA ALA A 207 6.45 -15.54 -13.66
C ALA A 207 5.46 -14.65 -14.46
N ARG A 208 5.98 -13.73 -15.29
CA ARG A 208 5.15 -12.90 -16.18
C ARG A 208 4.45 -13.73 -17.24
N LYS A 209 5.15 -14.67 -17.87
CA LYS A 209 4.56 -15.56 -18.87
C LYS A 209 3.45 -16.42 -18.28
N GLU A 210 3.67 -16.96 -17.08
CA GLU A 210 2.66 -17.71 -16.34
C GLU A 210 1.44 -16.84 -16.00
N ALA A 211 1.67 -15.60 -15.53
CA ALA A 211 0.60 -14.65 -15.24
C ALA A 211 -0.23 -14.29 -16.48
N GLN A 212 0.41 -14.09 -17.63
CA GLN A 212 -0.28 -13.82 -18.91
C GLN A 212 -1.20 -14.96 -19.33
N GLN A 213 -0.87 -16.19 -19.00
CA GLN A 213 -1.63 -17.40 -19.39
C GLN A 213 -2.71 -17.77 -18.38
N ALA A 214 -2.55 -17.35 -17.11
CA ALA A 214 -3.45 -17.74 -16.03
C ALA A 214 -4.86 -17.15 -16.16
N ASP A 215 -5.86 -17.88 -15.65
CA ASP A 215 -7.24 -17.42 -15.54
C ASP A 215 -7.42 -16.45 -14.36
N LEU A 216 -6.67 -16.64 -13.27
CA LEU A 216 -6.66 -15.77 -12.11
C LEU A 216 -5.22 -15.40 -11.76
N VAL A 217 -4.93 -14.10 -11.68
CA VAL A 217 -3.61 -13.57 -11.32
C VAL A 217 -3.69 -12.79 -10.03
N VAL A 218 -2.88 -13.20 -9.04
CA VAL A 218 -2.75 -12.49 -7.77
C VAL A 218 -1.58 -11.52 -7.84
N VAL A 219 -1.85 -10.25 -7.55
CA VAL A 219 -0.85 -9.17 -7.52
C VAL A 219 -1.03 -8.30 -6.27
N ASN A 220 -0.08 -7.40 -5.99
CA ASN A 220 -0.32 -6.30 -5.06
C ASN A 220 -0.72 -5.03 -5.80
N HIS A 221 -1.27 -4.06 -5.03
CA HIS A 221 -1.69 -2.78 -5.60
C HIS A 221 -0.55 -2.03 -6.30
N HIS A 222 0.68 -2.13 -5.78
CA HIS A 222 1.87 -1.54 -6.39
C HIS A 222 2.12 -2.08 -7.79
N LEU A 223 2.05 -3.40 -7.97
CA LEU A 223 2.29 -4.01 -9.27
C LEU A 223 1.16 -3.71 -10.26
N PHE A 224 -0.08 -3.65 -9.76
CA PHE A 224 -1.22 -3.22 -10.56
C PHE A 224 -1.03 -1.80 -11.12
N PHE A 225 -0.68 -0.83 -10.28
CA PHE A 225 -0.43 0.54 -10.74
C PHE A 225 0.83 0.67 -11.60
N ALA A 226 1.85 -0.15 -11.36
CA ALA A 226 3.02 -0.21 -12.25
C ALA A 226 2.63 -0.66 -13.67
N ASP A 227 1.73 -1.63 -13.80
CA ASP A 227 1.17 -2.05 -15.10
C ASP A 227 0.38 -0.92 -15.77
N VAL A 228 -0.46 -0.21 -15.00
CA VAL A 228 -1.22 0.93 -15.51
C VAL A 228 -0.29 2.00 -16.10
N VAL A 229 0.77 2.38 -15.39
CA VAL A 229 1.75 3.37 -15.89
C VAL A 229 2.46 2.87 -17.15
N LEU A 230 2.84 1.58 -17.22
CA LEU A 230 3.50 1.02 -18.40
C LEU A 230 2.59 1.01 -19.63
N ARG A 231 1.32 0.71 -19.47
CA ARG A 231 0.33 0.78 -20.56
C ARG A 231 0.16 2.20 -21.08
N ASP A 232 0.11 3.19 -20.20
CA ASP A 232 0.01 4.60 -20.60
C ASP A 232 1.22 5.09 -21.39
N THR A 233 2.40 4.52 -21.15
CA THR A 233 3.64 4.83 -21.89
C THR A 233 3.83 3.98 -23.16
N GLY A 234 2.88 3.10 -23.51
CA GLY A 234 2.97 2.22 -24.67
C GLY A 234 4.00 1.09 -24.54
N MET A 235 4.52 0.85 -23.35
CA MET A 235 5.43 -0.26 -23.06
C MET A 235 4.66 -1.58 -22.90
N ALA A 236 5.40 -2.71 -22.91
CA ALA A 236 4.82 -4.03 -22.75
C ALA A 236 4.05 -4.19 -21.44
N GLU A 237 2.85 -4.75 -21.52
CA GLU A 237 1.97 -5.04 -20.39
C GLU A 237 2.59 -6.06 -19.44
N LEU A 238 2.49 -5.81 -18.13
CA LEU A 238 2.89 -6.76 -17.09
C LEU A 238 1.78 -7.79 -16.81
N LEU A 239 0.53 -7.33 -16.84
CA LEU A 239 -0.66 -8.11 -16.49
C LEU A 239 -1.48 -8.42 -17.73
N PRO A 240 -2.21 -9.56 -17.76
CA PRO A 240 -3.09 -9.88 -18.86
C PRO A 240 -4.27 -8.92 -18.96
N ALA A 241 -4.88 -8.86 -20.13
CA ALA A 241 -6.21 -8.28 -20.25
C ALA A 241 -7.19 -9.09 -19.39
N ALA A 242 -7.92 -8.43 -18.50
CA ALA A 242 -8.84 -9.06 -17.56
C ALA A 242 -10.27 -8.61 -17.76
N ASN A 243 -11.22 -9.53 -17.56
CA ASN A 243 -12.65 -9.26 -17.54
C ASN A 243 -13.10 -8.70 -16.18
N THR A 244 -12.42 -9.12 -15.12
CA THR A 244 -12.74 -8.73 -13.73
C THR A 244 -11.49 -8.29 -13.01
N VAL A 245 -11.55 -7.15 -12.33
CA VAL A 245 -10.50 -6.66 -11.43
C VAL A 245 -11.07 -6.53 -10.03
N ILE A 246 -10.46 -7.21 -9.08
CA ILE A 246 -10.86 -7.19 -7.67
C ILE A 246 -9.74 -6.54 -6.87
N PHE A 247 -10.08 -5.50 -6.10
CA PHE A 247 -9.20 -4.87 -5.14
C PHE A 247 -9.62 -5.25 -3.73
N ASP A 248 -8.83 -6.10 -3.10
CA ASP A 248 -8.94 -6.42 -1.68
C ASP A 248 -8.09 -5.46 -0.86
N GLU A 249 -8.54 -5.09 0.33
CA GLU A 249 -8.00 -3.98 1.13
C GLU A 249 -7.93 -2.66 0.33
N ALA A 250 -9.00 -2.39 -0.42
CA ALA A 250 -9.11 -1.28 -1.37
C ALA A 250 -8.97 0.12 -0.73
N HIS A 251 -9.04 0.23 0.60
CA HIS A 251 -8.76 1.47 1.32
C HIS A 251 -7.34 2.02 1.09
N GLN A 252 -6.38 1.16 0.70
CA GLN A 252 -5.00 1.55 0.42
C GLN A 252 -4.79 2.10 -1.00
N LEU A 253 -5.76 1.92 -1.90
CA LEU A 253 -5.61 2.30 -3.31
C LEU A 253 -5.32 3.79 -3.52
N PRO A 254 -6.01 4.74 -2.87
CA PRO A 254 -5.78 6.16 -3.12
C PRO A 254 -4.34 6.59 -2.81
N GLU A 255 -3.79 6.07 -1.71
CA GLU A 255 -2.43 6.37 -1.29
C GLU A 255 -1.39 5.70 -2.20
N THR A 256 -1.58 4.39 -2.46
CA THR A 256 -0.69 3.64 -3.37
C THR A 256 -0.69 4.24 -4.77
N ALA A 257 -1.84 4.60 -5.32
CA ALA A 257 -1.94 5.25 -6.63
C ALA A 257 -1.25 6.61 -6.65
N THR A 258 -1.39 7.39 -5.59
CA THR A 258 -0.71 8.70 -5.47
C THR A 258 0.82 8.56 -5.56
N LEU A 259 1.38 7.51 -4.94
CA LEU A 259 2.81 7.21 -5.03
C LEU A 259 3.23 6.80 -6.45
N PHE A 260 2.41 6.00 -7.13
CA PHE A 260 2.73 5.51 -8.48
C PHE A 260 2.61 6.54 -9.58
N PHE A 261 1.61 7.40 -9.50
CA PHE A 261 1.43 8.49 -10.45
C PHE A 261 2.26 9.73 -10.11
N GLY A 262 3.00 9.69 -9.00
CA GLY A 262 4.03 10.66 -8.65
C GLY A 262 5.39 10.30 -9.27
N GLU A 263 6.20 11.31 -9.47
CA GLU A 263 7.58 11.16 -9.91
C GLU A 263 8.52 11.37 -8.71
N THR A 264 9.57 10.55 -8.66
CA THR A 264 10.58 10.65 -7.59
C THR A 264 11.98 10.58 -8.22
N LEU A 265 12.84 11.50 -7.84
CA LEU A 265 14.28 11.49 -8.12
C LEU A 265 15.03 11.38 -6.79
N SER A 266 15.84 10.33 -6.63
CA SER A 266 16.62 10.10 -5.41
C SER A 266 18.12 10.31 -5.64
N THR A 267 18.80 10.89 -4.66
CA THR A 267 20.28 10.97 -4.69
C THR A 267 20.95 9.61 -4.73
N SER A 268 20.31 8.55 -4.21
CA SER A 268 20.82 7.17 -4.34
C SER A 268 20.83 6.70 -5.79
N GLN A 269 19.81 7.01 -6.60
CA GLN A 269 19.76 6.68 -8.04
C GLN A 269 20.88 7.38 -8.82
N LEU A 270 21.16 8.64 -8.47
CA LEU A 270 22.25 9.41 -9.08
C LEU A 270 23.62 8.82 -8.75
N LEU A 271 23.84 8.44 -7.47
CA LEU A 271 25.07 7.79 -7.03
C LEU A 271 25.26 6.39 -7.61
N GLU A 272 24.19 5.63 -7.81
CA GLU A 272 24.23 4.34 -8.54
C GLU A 272 24.58 4.54 -9.99
N LEU A 273 23.91 5.47 -10.68
CA LEU A 273 24.21 5.79 -12.08
C LEU A 273 25.70 6.15 -12.26
N ALA A 274 26.22 7.04 -11.40
CA ALA A 274 27.62 7.45 -11.49
C ALA A 274 28.59 6.26 -11.34
N ARG A 275 28.34 5.38 -10.36
CA ARG A 275 29.18 4.20 -10.10
C ARG A 275 29.10 3.17 -11.22
N ASP A 276 27.90 2.87 -11.69
CA ASP A 276 27.67 1.89 -12.75
C ASP A 276 28.31 2.39 -14.06
N THR A 277 28.10 3.66 -14.42
CA THR A 277 28.68 4.26 -15.62
C THR A 277 30.20 4.24 -15.59
N VAL A 278 30.83 4.55 -14.46
CA VAL A 278 32.30 4.45 -14.30
C VAL A 278 32.77 3.00 -14.48
N ALA A 279 32.08 2.04 -13.87
CA ALA A 279 32.45 0.63 -13.94
C ALA A 279 32.31 0.07 -15.37
N GLU A 280 31.17 0.31 -16.02
CA GLU A 280 30.90 -0.19 -17.38
C GLU A 280 31.74 0.57 -18.44
N GLY A 281 31.93 1.86 -18.25
CA GLY A 281 32.79 2.67 -19.12
C GLY A 281 34.26 2.20 -19.13
N LEU A 282 34.79 1.88 -17.92
CA LEU A 282 36.15 1.30 -17.82
C LEU A 282 36.24 -0.10 -18.38
N SER A 283 35.15 -0.85 -18.40
CA SER A 283 35.11 -2.22 -18.91
C SER A 283 34.98 -2.26 -20.43
N HIS A 284 34.15 -1.43 -21.01
CA HIS A 284 33.71 -1.55 -22.40
C HIS A 284 34.18 -0.38 -23.33
N ALA A 285 34.52 0.79 -22.75
CA ALA A 285 34.87 1.98 -23.49
C ALA A 285 35.99 2.82 -22.85
N ARG A 286 37.01 2.14 -22.33
CA ARG A 286 38.11 2.76 -21.58
C ARG A 286 38.89 3.81 -22.35
N ASP A 287 38.89 3.70 -23.66
CA ASP A 287 39.60 4.55 -24.59
C ASP A 287 38.87 5.85 -24.97
N ALA A 288 37.60 5.93 -24.63
CA ALA A 288 36.71 6.97 -25.17
C ALA A 288 36.61 8.21 -24.26
N VAL A 289 36.46 8.01 -22.96
CA VAL A 289 36.18 9.06 -22.00
C VAL A 289 36.95 8.81 -20.70
N ASP A 290 37.34 9.86 -19.99
CA ASP A 290 37.76 9.72 -18.59
C ASP A 290 36.52 9.53 -17.68
N TRP A 291 36.07 8.29 -17.58
CA TRP A 291 34.86 7.91 -16.85
C TRP A 291 34.91 8.29 -15.37
N VAL A 292 36.10 8.30 -14.75
CA VAL A 292 36.25 8.70 -13.34
C VAL A 292 36.06 10.21 -13.20
N ALA A 293 36.66 10.99 -14.11
CA ALA A 293 36.48 12.44 -14.13
C ALA A 293 35.03 12.85 -14.43
N LEU A 294 34.32 12.07 -15.28
CA LEU A 294 32.90 12.27 -15.61
C LEU A 294 32.01 11.94 -14.40
N GLY A 295 32.30 10.87 -13.66
CA GLY A 295 31.48 10.43 -12.50
C GLY A 295 31.56 11.37 -11.28
N ALA A 296 32.72 11.96 -11.05
CA ALA A 296 32.98 12.73 -9.82
C ALA A 296 32.08 13.97 -9.63
N PRO A 297 31.74 14.79 -10.64
CA PRO A 297 30.80 15.91 -10.48
C PRO A 297 29.40 15.44 -10.07
N LEU A 298 28.85 14.40 -10.68
CA LEU A 298 27.52 13.88 -10.35
C LEU A 298 27.46 13.31 -8.93
N GLU A 299 28.48 12.55 -8.52
CA GLU A 299 28.57 12.06 -7.15
C GLU A 299 28.67 13.19 -6.11
N ARG A 300 29.44 14.23 -6.42
CA ARG A 300 29.59 15.41 -5.55
C ARG A 300 28.24 16.14 -5.42
N ALA A 301 27.63 16.52 -6.53
CA ALA A 301 26.37 17.24 -6.52
C ALA A 301 25.25 16.44 -5.83
N ALA A 302 25.20 15.11 -5.98
CA ALA A 302 24.23 14.26 -5.27
C ALA A 302 24.45 14.26 -3.73
N ARG A 303 25.71 14.34 -3.27
CA ARG A 303 26.03 14.46 -1.83
C ARG A 303 25.78 15.88 -1.30
N ASP A 304 26.13 16.89 -2.10
CA ASP A 304 25.95 18.30 -1.74
C ASP A 304 24.45 18.63 -1.60
N LEU A 305 23.59 18.02 -2.43
CA LEU A 305 22.13 18.15 -2.26
C LEU A 305 21.65 17.70 -0.88
N ARG A 306 22.24 16.65 -0.32
CA ARG A 306 21.93 16.23 1.06
C ARG A 306 22.45 17.24 2.09
N LEU A 307 23.62 17.79 1.87
CA LEU A 307 24.25 18.77 2.77
C LEU A 307 23.55 20.14 2.77
N ALA A 308 22.80 20.48 1.72
CA ALA A 308 22.01 21.70 1.67
C ALA A 308 20.91 21.72 2.78
N PHE A 309 20.56 20.57 3.34
CA PHE A 309 19.57 20.44 4.41
C PHE A 309 20.25 20.15 5.74
N GLY A 310 20.18 21.09 6.69
CA GLY A 310 20.78 20.97 8.04
C GLY A 310 20.00 20.06 9.01
N ARG A 311 18.93 19.38 8.56
CA ARG A 311 18.07 18.49 9.36
C ARG A 311 17.81 17.18 8.63
N GLU A 312 17.48 16.16 9.41
CA GLU A 312 17.12 14.82 8.92
C GLU A 312 15.64 14.55 9.16
N ASN A 313 15.11 13.54 8.44
CA ASN A 313 13.72 13.07 8.58
C ASN A 313 12.70 14.21 8.43
N ALA A 314 12.90 15.07 7.42
CA ALA A 314 12.05 16.22 7.13
C ALA A 314 11.38 16.08 5.78
N ARG A 315 10.13 16.55 5.70
CA ARG A 315 9.36 16.73 4.46
C ARG A 315 9.11 18.21 4.27
N LEU A 316 9.54 18.76 3.15
CA LEU A 316 9.50 20.19 2.88
C LEU A 316 8.86 20.45 1.52
N ALA A 317 7.78 21.25 1.49
CA ALA A 317 7.27 21.78 0.23
C ALA A 317 8.30 22.73 -0.40
N LEU A 318 8.33 22.84 -1.72
CA LEU A 318 9.24 23.75 -2.42
C LEU A 318 9.11 25.20 -1.90
N GLY A 319 7.88 25.68 -1.66
CA GLY A 319 7.68 27.01 -1.09
C GLY A 319 8.28 27.23 0.30
N GLN A 320 8.43 26.17 1.10
CA GLN A 320 9.13 26.26 2.40
C GLN A 320 10.65 26.33 2.23
N ILE A 321 11.18 25.65 1.21
CA ILE A 321 12.61 25.70 0.84
C ILE A 321 12.93 27.11 0.34
N ASP A 322 12.11 27.66 -0.55
CA ASP A 322 12.30 28.98 -1.14
C ASP A 322 12.16 30.12 -0.11
N ALA A 323 11.41 29.88 0.97
CA ALA A 323 11.23 30.85 2.04
C ALA A 323 12.41 30.92 3.03
N ASP A 324 13.27 29.89 3.12
CA ASP A 324 14.45 29.89 3.98
C ASP A 324 15.72 30.14 3.17
N PRO A 325 16.32 31.36 3.23
CA PRO A 325 17.51 31.70 2.44
C PRO A 325 18.71 30.77 2.68
N ARG A 326 18.80 30.17 3.88
CA ARG A 326 19.93 29.26 4.24
C ARG A 326 19.84 27.93 3.51
N ILE A 327 18.66 27.52 3.08
CA ILE A 327 18.42 26.29 2.32
C ILE A 327 18.30 26.62 0.83
N ARG A 328 17.59 27.70 0.48
CA ARG A 328 17.24 28.05 -0.88
C ARG A 328 18.48 28.14 -1.79
N GLU A 329 19.47 28.95 -1.43
CA GLU A 329 20.63 29.17 -2.28
C GLU A 329 21.44 27.89 -2.51
N PRO A 330 21.91 27.15 -1.44
CA PRO A 330 22.64 25.91 -1.64
C PRO A 330 21.82 24.84 -2.39
N PHE A 331 20.53 24.80 -2.19
CA PHE A 331 19.62 23.85 -2.85
C PHE A 331 19.56 24.09 -4.36
N HIS A 332 19.30 25.34 -4.79
CA HIS A 332 19.22 25.66 -6.22
C HIS A 332 20.57 25.56 -6.92
N GLU A 333 21.65 26.00 -6.29
CA GLU A 333 23.01 25.81 -6.83
C GLU A 333 23.33 24.34 -7.06
N THR A 334 22.95 23.48 -6.12
CA THR A 334 23.16 22.04 -6.27
C THR A 334 22.29 21.44 -7.34
N LEU A 335 21.04 21.90 -7.51
CA LEU A 335 20.20 21.45 -8.61
C LEU A 335 20.76 21.84 -9.99
N ASP A 336 21.37 23.02 -10.11
CA ASP A 336 22.04 23.45 -11.34
C ASP A 336 23.28 22.59 -11.63
N ALA A 337 24.05 22.26 -10.59
CA ALA A 337 25.19 21.34 -10.71
C ALA A 337 24.77 19.92 -11.10
N LEU A 338 23.65 19.42 -10.57
CA LEU A 338 23.09 18.12 -10.96
C LEU A 338 22.62 18.10 -12.40
N ASP A 339 21.95 19.15 -12.85
CA ASP A 339 21.47 19.29 -14.23
C ASP A 339 22.64 19.28 -15.23
N THR A 340 23.67 20.05 -14.94
CA THR A 340 24.90 20.08 -15.74
C THR A 340 25.57 18.70 -15.79
N ALA A 341 25.80 18.09 -14.62
CA ALA A 341 26.46 16.78 -14.55
C ALA A 341 25.66 15.67 -15.25
N LEU A 342 24.32 15.67 -15.15
CA LEU A 342 23.46 14.71 -15.87
C LEU A 342 23.50 14.95 -17.40
N SER A 343 23.53 16.20 -17.83
CA SER A 343 23.68 16.54 -19.26
C SER A 343 24.99 16.03 -19.81
N ASP A 344 26.10 16.22 -19.10
CA ASP A 344 27.41 15.69 -19.47
C ASP A 344 27.41 14.15 -19.55
N PHE A 345 26.70 13.49 -18.63
CA PHE A 345 26.52 12.03 -18.68
C PHE A 345 25.74 11.55 -19.87
N VAL A 346 24.64 12.22 -20.21
CA VAL A 346 23.81 11.89 -21.38
C VAL A 346 24.63 12.00 -22.65
N GLU A 347 25.34 13.11 -22.83
CA GLU A 347 26.17 13.36 -24.04
C GLU A 347 27.30 12.33 -24.16
N ALA A 348 28.03 12.07 -23.09
CA ALA A 348 29.12 11.11 -23.10
C ALA A 348 28.64 9.68 -23.36
N LEU A 349 27.54 9.26 -22.76
CA LEU A 349 26.97 7.92 -22.93
C LEU A 349 26.31 7.74 -24.29
N GLU A 350 25.64 8.75 -24.85
CA GLU A 350 25.05 8.71 -26.20
C GLU A 350 26.07 8.28 -27.24
N SER A 351 27.28 8.85 -27.17
CA SER A 351 28.37 8.56 -28.12
C SER A 351 28.98 7.16 -27.94
N GLN A 352 28.70 6.45 -26.83
CA GLN A 352 29.30 5.16 -26.50
C GLN A 352 28.27 4.02 -26.29
N ALA A 353 26.98 4.31 -26.35
CA ALA A 353 25.90 3.37 -26.07
C ALA A 353 25.97 2.09 -26.93
N GLU A 354 26.31 2.22 -28.22
CA GLU A 354 26.40 1.10 -29.17
C GLU A 354 27.52 0.09 -28.87
N ARG A 355 28.47 0.43 -27.96
CA ARG A 355 29.61 -0.45 -27.68
C ARG A 355 29.26 -1.64 -26.76
N ALA A 356 28.26 -1.45 -25.89
CA ALA A 356 27.82 -2.50 -24.98
C ALA A 356 26.40 -2.20 -24.46
N GLU A 357 25.60 -3.23 -24.23
CA GLU A 357 24.23 -3.15 -23.69
C GLU A 357 24.21 -2.46 -22.31
N GLU A 358 25.24 -2.68 -21.50
CA GLU A 358 25.38 -2.04 -20.18
C GLU A 358 25.57 -0.52 -20.30
N LEU A 359 26.28 -0.04 -21.33
CA LEU A 359 26.44 1.39 -21.60
C LEU A 359 25.15 2.01 -22.15
N GLU A 360 24.42 1.30 -23.02
CA GLU A 360 23.10 1.73 -23.47
C GLU A 360 22.12 1.83 -22.32
N GLN A 361 22.15 0.88 -21.38
CA GLN A 361 21.35 0.92 -20.16
C GLN A 361 21.71 2.13 -19.29
N CYS A 362 22.99 2.44 -19.13
CA CYS A 362 23.45 3.63 -18.40
C CYS A 362 22.96 4.91 -19.09
N HIS A 363 23.02 4.97 -20.43
CA HIS A 363 22.49 6.10 -21.21
C HIS A 363 20.99 6.31 -21.00
N ARG A 364 20.19 5.25 -21.13
CA ARG A 364 18.73 5.32 -20.87
C ARG A 364 18.41 5.82 -19.47
N ARG A 365 19.13 5.33 -18.44
CA ARG A 365 18.99 5.78 -17.05
C ARG A 365 19.36 7.25 -16.88
N ALA A 366 20.47 7.69 -17.48
CA ALA A 366 20.91 9.09 -17.43
C ALA A 366 19.85 10.02 -18.03
N LEU A 367 19.34 9.66 -19.21
CA LEU A 367 18.30 10.41 -19.91
C LEU A 367 17.00 10.47 -19.07
N GLU A 368 16.56 9.35 -18.50
CA GLU A 368 15.36 9.30 -17.65
C GLU A 368 15.51 10.17 -16.39
N LEU A 369 16.66 10.13 -15.71
CA LEU A 369 16.91 10.95 -14.52
C LEU A 369 17.02 12.45 -14.86
N ALA A 370 17.64 12.80 -16.01
CA ALA A 370 17.70 14.18 -16.51
C ALA A 370 16.30 14.72 -16.81
N GLN A 371 15.45 13.92 -17.47
CA GLN A 371 14.05 14.28 -17.74
C GLN A 371 13.25 14.49 -16.47
N ARG A 372 13.42 13.61 -15.46
CA ARG A 372 12.75 13.74 -14.15
C ARG A 372 13.21 15.00 -13.40
N LEU A 373 14.50 15.32 -13.45
CA LEU A 373 15.02 16.55 -12.84
C LEU A 373 14.43 17.79 -13.53
N ALA A 374 14.44 17.83 -14.87
CA ALA A 374 13.86 18.90 -15.64
C ALA A 374 12.35 19.08 -15.34
N ALA A 375 11.58 17.98 -15.34
CA ALA A 375 10.16 18.01 -14.99
C ALA A 375 9.89 18.43 -13.54
N TRP A 376 10.79 18.14 -12.62
CA TRP A 376 10.68 18.60 -11.24
C TRP A 376 10.99 20.10 -11.12
N ARG A 377 11.91 20.63 -11.93
CA ARG A 377 12.29 22.06 -11.96
C ARG A 377 11.23 22.94 -12.60
N ASP A 378 10.58 22.50 -13.68
CA ASP A 378 9.59 23.29 -14.43
C ASP A 378 8.25 22.53 -14.56
N ASP A 379 7.20 23.06 -13.89
CA ASP A 379 5.84 22.51 -13.99
C ASP A 379 5.26 22.53 -15.41
N ARG A 380 5.80 23.37 -16.31
CA ARG A 380 5.32 23.49 -17.71
C ARG A 380 5.82 22.36 -18.61
N ILE A 381 6.95 21.76 -18.30
CA ILE A 381 7.55 20.67 -19.09
C ILE A 381 6.74 19.38 -18.93
N ALA A 382 6.11 19.16 -17.79
CA ALA A 382 5.36 17.95 -17.47
C ALA A 382 3.96 17.85 -18.13
N ALA A 383 3.53 18.88 -18.84
CA ALA A 383 2.25 18.89 -19.57
C ALA A 383 2.36 18.34 -21.01
N SER A 384 3.54 17.97 -21.47
CA SER A 384 3.71 17.35 -22.79
C SER A 384 3.50 15.85 -22.70
N PRO A 385 2.48 15.28 -23.36
CA PRO A 385 2.41 13.83 -23.53
C PRO A 385 3.61 13.40 -24.38
N VAL A 386 4.23 12.28 -24.01
CA VAL A 386 5.20 11.57 -24.84
C VAL A 386 4.63 11.49 -26.27
N PRO A 387 5.36 11.87 -27.30
CA PRO A 387 4.83 11.82 -28.66
C PRO A 387 4.39 10.40 -28.99
N ALA A 388 3.11 10.25 -29.30
CA ALA A 388 2.56 9.02 -29.82
C ALA A 388 3.39 8.61 -31.04
N ALA A 389 3.88 7.38 -31.07
CA ALA A 389 4.57 6.80 -32.19
C ALA A 389 3.77 7.07 -33.46
N VAL A 390 4.44 7.68 -34.45
CA VAL A 390 3.88 7.96 -35.79
C VAL A 390 3.45 6.62 -36.38
N PRO A 391 2.17 6.42 -36.74
CA PRO A 391 1.78 5.23 -37.46
C PRO A 391 2.42 5.28 -38.87
N PRO A 392 2.79 4.14 -39.46
CA PRO A 392 3.37 4.12 -40.81
C PRO A 392 2.36 4.69 -41.83
N ALA A 393 2.86 5.56 -42.69
CA ALA A 393 2.09 6.19 -43.73
C ALA A 393 1.40 5.14 -44.62
N ALA A 394 0.07 5.18 -44.69
CA ALA A 394 -0.71 4.55 -45.71
C ALA A 394 -1.06 5.62 -46.75
N ASP A 395 -0.61 5.40 -47.99
CA ASP A 395 -0.93 6.21 -49.15
C ASP A 395 -2.45 6.30 -49.35
N ALA A 396 -3.00 7.51 -49.37
CA ALA A 396 -4.28 7.79 -50.01
C ALA A 396 -4.31 9.23 -50.52
N GLU A 397 -4.37 9.34 -51.83
CA GLU A 397 -4.67 10.57 -52.57
C GLU A 397 -6.08 11.07 -52.36
N GLY A 398 -6.24 12.37 -52.34
CA GLY A 398 -7.39 13.15 -52.87
C GLY A 398 -8.53 13.42 -51.89
N ASP A 399 -8.77 14.62 -51.45
CA ASP A 399 -9.65 15.63 -52.07
C ASP A 399 -9.74 16.88 -51.14
N GLN A 400 -9.74 18.05 -51.78
CA GLN A 400 -9.87 19.32 -51.10
C GLN A 400 -11.33 19.70 -50.89
N SER A 401 -11.61 20.24 -49.73
CA SER A 401 -12.59 21.30 -49.42
C SER A 401 -13.54 20.95 -48.28
N SER A 402 -13.27 21.56 -47.12
CA SER A 402 -14.28 22.36 -46.38
C SER A 402 -13.63 22.90 -45.09
N GLN A 403 -13.50 24.22 -45.05
CA GLN A 403 -13.20 24.98 -43.84
C GLN A 403 -14.34 24.79 -42.84
N SER A 404 -14.09 24.11 -41.75
CA SER A 404 -14.91 24.18 -40.53
C SER A 404 -14.02 24.69 -39.41
N SER A 405 -14.44 25.82 -38.85
CA SER A 405 -13.88 26.47 -37.68
C SER A 405 -13.70 25.47 -36.53
N GLN A 406 -12.48 25.08 -36.28
CA GLN A 406 -12.12 24.34 -35.06
C GLN A 406 -12.19 25.30 -33.88
N SER A 407 -13.21 25.11 -33.03
CA SER A 407 -13.19 25.62 -31.67
C SER A 407 -11.98 25.08 -30.95
N VAL A 408 -11.06 25.97 -30.59
CA VAL A 408 -9.93 25.66 -29.72
C VAL A 408 -10.48 25.13 -28.40
N GLN A 409 -10.45 23.81 -28.21
CA GLN A 409 -10.69 23.23 -26.90
C GLN A 409 -9.62 23.77 -25.94
N PRO A 410 -9.98 24.24 -24.73
CA PRO A 410 -8.98 24.66 -23.76
C PRO A 410 -8.05 23.47 -23.48
N ALA A 411 -6.76 23.71 -23.60
CA ALA A 411 -5.71 22.74 -23.25
C ALA A 411 -6.05 22.12 -21.91
N GLN A 412 -6.23 20.80 -21.89
CA GLN A 412 -6.47 20.06 -20.64
C GLN A 412 -5.21 20.24 -19.79
N LEU A 413 -5.29 21.15 -18.81
CA LEU A 413 -4.30 21.28 -17.75
C LEU A 413 -4.14 19.89 -17.12
N GLY A 414 -2.92 19.39 -17.09
CA GLY A 414 -2.58 18.15 -16.39
C GLY A 414 -3.02 18.24 -14.92
N PRO A 415 -3.07 17.12 -14.20
CA PRO A 415 -3.46 17.12 -12.79
C PRO A 415 -2.56 18.08 -11.99
N GLU A 416 -3.18 18.90 -11.14
CA GLU A 416 -2.43 19.77 -10.21
C GLU A 416 -1.44 18.91 -9.42
N THR A 417 -0.16 19.31 -9.39
CA THR A 417 0.92 18.59 -8.71
C THR A 417 1.54 19.45 -7.61
N VAL A 418 2.10 18.81 -6.61
CA VAL A 418 2.91 19.46 -5.58
C VAL A 418 4.35 18.95 -5.66
N ARG A 419 5.32 19.88 -5.61
CA ARG A 419 6.75 19.58 -5.51
C ARG A 419 7.20 19.70 -4.07
N TRP A 420 7.86 18.65 -3.60
CA TRP A 420 8.35 18.59 -2.23
C TRP A 420 9.60 17.71 -2.14
N VAL A 421 10.31 17.85 -1.04
CA VAL A 421 11.57 17.16 -0.79
C VAL A 421 11.45 16.35 0.49
N GLU A 422 11.90 15.09 0.45
CA GLU A 422 12.06 14.24 1.63
C GLU A 422 13.53 14.05 1.94
N VAL A 423 13.92 14.42 3.16
CA VAL A 423 15.31 14.42 3.63
C VAL A 423 15.50 13.30 4.62
N PHE A 424 16.33 12.33 4.29
CA PHE A 424 16.75 11.23 5.17
C PHE A 424 18.15 11.49 5.74
N SER A 425 18.66 10.58 6.58
CA SER A 425 20.03 10.69 7.13
C SER A 425 21.11 10.74 6.05
N HIS A 426 20.98 9.97 4.98
CA HIS A 426 22.01 9.85 3.95
C HIS A 426 21.53 10.19 2.53
N THR A 427 20.23 10.33 2.32
CA THR A 427 19.62 10.53 0.99
C THR A 427 18.62 11.67 1.01
N VAL A 428 18.41 12.24 -0.17
CA VAL A 428 17.32 13.19 -0.46
C VAL A 428 16.50 12.64 -1.61
N GLN A 429 15.20 12.82 -1.53
CA GLN A 429 14.27 12.49 -2.61
C GLN A 429 13.50 13.74 -3.01
N LEU A 430 13.52 14.04 -4.30
CA LEU A 430 12.72 15.09 -4.92
C LEU A 430 11.43 14.45 -5.44
N HIS A 431 10.29 14.89 -4.92
CA HIS A 431 8.98 14.35 -5.27
C HIS A 431 8.14 15.37 -6.03
N ARG A 432 7.45 14.89 -7.06
CA ARG A 432 6.41 15.59 -7.78
C ARG A 432 5.15 14.74 -7.72
N THR A 433 4.19 15.13 -6.88
CA THR A 433 3.03 14.31 -6.51
C THR A 433 1.73 14.91 -7.02
N PRO A 434 0.87 14.14 -7.74
CA PRO A 434 -0.45 14.63 -8.14
C PRO A 434 -1.36 14.81 -6.91
N LEU A 435 -2.08 15.92 -6.85
CA LEU A 435 -3.02 16.21 -5.76
C LEU A 435 -4.30 15.37 -5.87
N SER A 436 -4.65 14.94 -7.08
CA SER A 436 -5.80 14.05 -7.32
C SER A 436 -5.42 12.99 -8.35
N ILE A 437 -5.72 11.74 -8.04
CA ILE A 437 -5.57 10.61 -8.97
C ILE A 437 -6.88 10.27 -9.69
N ALA A 438 -8.00 10.87 -9.27
CA ALA A 438 -9.31 10.57 -9.83
C ALA A 438 -9.39 10.71 -11.36
N PRO A 439 -8.87 11.76 -12.00
CA PRO A 439 -8.90 11.88 -13.46
C PRO A 439 -8.06 10.79 -14.16
N ILE A 440 -6.95 10.40 -13.56
CA ILE A 440 -6.04 9.38 -14.11
C ILE A 440 -6.73 8.02 -14.04
N PHE A 441 -7.24 7.66 -12.86
CA PHE A 441 -7.87 6.36 -12.64
C PHE A 441 -9.18 6.21 -13.42
N SER A 442 -9.99 7.28 -13.53
CA SER A 442 -11.21 7.29 -14.36
C SER A 442 -10.90 7.05 -15.84
N ARG A 443 -9.82 7.63 -16.40
CA ARG A 443 -9.39 7.36 -17.77
C ARG A 443 -9.01 5.90 -17.99
N GLN A 444 -8.32 5.29 -17.04
CA GLN A 444 -7.95 3.88 -17.09
C GLN A 444 -9.13 2.93 -17.07
N ARG A 445 -10.23 3.34 -16.42
CA ARG A 445 -11.48 2.58 -16.42
C ARG A 445 -12.32 2.82 -17.66
N ALA A 446 -12.22 3.98 -18.25
CA ALA A 446 -13.00 4.35 -19.43
C ALA A 446 -12.65 3.47 -20.64
N GLY A 447 -13.66 3.07 -21.39
CA GLY A 447 -13.49 2.30 -22.63
C GLY A 447 -13.17 0.81 -22.45
N GLN A 448 -13.14 0.30 -21.25
CA GLN A 448 -12.92 -1.14 -20.97
C GLN A 448 -14.17 -1.74 -20.31
N ALA A 449 -14.87 -2.61 -21.07
CA ALA A 449 -15.99 -3.39 -20.54
C ALA A 449 -15.45 -4.47 -19.59
N ARG A 450 -15.31 -4.15 -18.31
CA ARG A 450 -14.86 -5.08 -17.27
C ARG A 450 -15.52 -4.77 -15.93
N ALA A 451 -15.65 -5.78 -15.11
CA ALA A 451 -16.12 -5.60 -13.74
C ALA A 451 -15.01 -5.04 -12.82
N TRP A 452 -15.37 -4.09 -11.97
CA TRP A 452 -14.49 -3.51 -10.98
C TRP A 452 -15.04 -3.71 -9.57
N VAL A 453 -14.36 -4.48 -8.75
CA VAL A 453 -14.78 -4.80 -7.37
C VAL A 453 -13.81 -4.15 -6.38
N PHE A 454 -14.31 -3.24 -5.56
CA PHE A 454 -13.54 -2.61 -4.49
C PHE A 454 -14.04 -3.09 -3.15
N THR A 455 -13.22 -3.78 -2.38
CA THR A 455 -13.63 -4.34 -1.08
C THR A 455 -12.62 -4.06 0.01
N SER A 456 -13.12 -3.72 1.19
CA SER A 456 -12.34 -3.59 2.42
C SER A 456 -13.25 -3.69 3.65
N ALA A 457 -12.65 -3.79 4.83
CA ALA A 457 -13.37 -3.63 6.09
C ALA A 457 -13.75 -2.17 6.40
N THR A 458 -13.09 -1.21 5.73
CA THR A 458 -13.16 0.21 6.08
C THR A 458 -13.05 1.06 4.81
N LEU A 459 -14.17 1.53 4.26
CA LEU A 459 -14.23 2.41 3.06
C LEU A 459 -15.17 3.59 3.29
N SER A 460 -16.10 3.47 4.23
CA SER A 460 -17.16 4.44 4.43
C SER A 460 -17.05 5.16 5.78
N VAL A 461 -17.62 6.35 5.84
CA VAL A 461 -17.88 7.09 7.07
C VAL A 461 -19.38 7.10 7.30
N LYS A 462 -19.88 6.42 8.32
CA LYS A 462 -21.32 6.21 8.58
C LYS A 462 -22.08 5.64 7.36
N GLY A 463 -21.49 4.70 6.64
CA GLY A 463 -22.10 4.14 5.43
C GLY A 463 -22.02 5.03 4.19
N ASN A 464 -21.39 6.19 4.27
CA ASN A 464 -21.21 7.10 3.14
C ASN A 464 -19.84 6.89 2.47
N PHE A 465 -19.83 6.49 1.20
CA PHE A 465 -18.65 6.23 0.40
C PHE A 465 -18.12 7.44 -0.38
N THR A 466 -18.75 8.61 -0.24
CA THR A 466 -18.42 9.81 -1.03
C THR A 466 -16.93 10.17 -1.00
N HIS A 467 -16.31 10.10 0.18
CA HIS A 467 -14.90 10.41 0.33
C HIS A 467 -14.02 9.44 -0.47
N TYR A 468 -14.24 8.14 -0.34
CA TYR A 468 -13.49 7.10 -1.04
C TYR A 468 -13.71 7.17 -2.56
N ALA A 469 -14.97 7.26 -2.99
CA ALA A 469 -15.32 7.33 -4.41
C ALA A 469 -14.72 8.59 -5.08
N ALA A 470 -14.77 9.74 -4.42
CA ALA A 470 -14.18 10.98 -4.94
C ALA A 470 -12.65 10.90 -5.12
N GLN A 471 -11.94 10.20 -4.24
CA GLN A 471 -10.48 10.03 -4.37
C GLN A 471 -10.06 9.23 -5.60
N LEU A 472 -10.87 8.25 -6.01
CA LEU A 472 -10.60 7.38 -7.15
C LEU A 472 -11.41 7.74 -8.41
N GLY A 473 -12.30 8.74 -8.35
CA GLY A 473 -13.19 9.07 -9.45
C GLY A 473 -14.18 7.94 -9.78
N LEU A 474 -14.74 7.30 -8.74
CA LEU A 474 -15.73 6.23 -8.87
C LEU A 474 -17.15 6.80 -8.81
N ASP A 475 -18.05 6.18 -9.58
CA ASP A 475 -19.47 6.42 -9.46
C ASP A 475 -20.02 5.71 -8.22
N ARG A 476 -21.08 6.25 -7.61
CA ARG A 476 -21.57 5.81 -6.30
C ARG A 476 -22.71 4.79 -6.38
N ASP A 477 -23.17 4.45 -7.57
CA ASP A 477 -24.45 3.80 -7.79
C ASP A 477 -24.54 2.40 -7.19
N ARG A 478 -23.42 1.67 -7.09
CA ARG A 478 -23.35 0.35 -6.47
C ARG A 478 -22.39 0.34 -5.29
N SER A 479 -22.84 0.83 -4.16
CA SER A 479 -22.11 0.74 -2.89
C SER A 479 -22.91 -0.03 -1.85
N LEU A 480 -22.22 -0.90 -1.09
CA LEU A 480 -22.85 -1.80 -0.11
C LEU A 480 -22.05 -1.79 1.19
N THR A 481 -22.75 -1.57 2.30
CA THR A 481 -22.20 -1.75 3.66
C THR A 481 -22.79 -2.99 4.29
N LEU A 482 -21.93 -3.90 4.72
CA LEU A 482 -22.31 -5.15 5.37
C LEU A 482 -21.76 -5.18 6.80
N PRO A 483 -22.60 -5.48 7.79
CA PRO A 483 -22.18 -5.53 9.19
C PRO A 483 -21.23 -6.71 9.43
N SER A 484 -20.38 -6.56 10.45
CA SER A 484 -19.62 -7.67 11.02
C SER A 484 -20.58 -8.64 11.74
N PRO A 485 -20.28 -9.95 11.77
CA PRO A 485 -21.02 -10.93 12.53
C PRO A 485 -20.77 -10.85 14.05
N PHE A 486 -19.81 -10.04 14.48
CA PHE A 486 -19.38 -9.96 15.88
C PHE A 486 -20.31 -9.11 16.74
N ASP A 487 -20.58 -9.57 17.96
CA ASP A 487 -21.32 -8.81 18.99
C ASP A 487 -20.36 -7.87 19.74
N TYR A 488 -20.00 -6.79 19.05
CA TYR A 488 -19.05 -5.81 19.58
C TYR A 488 -19.48 -5.19 20.93
N ALA A 489 -20.77 -5.10 21.20
CA ALA A 489 -21.26 -4.55 22.45
C ALA A 489 -20.89 -5.43 23.65
N LYS A 490 -20.80 -6.77 23.45
CA LYS A 490 -20.37 -7.71 24.49
C LYS A 490 -18.86 -7.99 24.47
N GLN A 491 -18.23 -7.85 23.31
CA GLN A 491 -16.85 -8.26 23.11
C GLN A 491 -15.85 -7.15 23.42
N VAL A 492 -16.22 -5.87 23.23
CA VAL A 492 -15.29 -4.75 23.32
C VAL A 492 -15.77 -3.69 24.29
N LEU A 493 -14.86 -3.29 25.19
CA LEU A 493 -15.01 -2.11 26.01
C LEU A 493 -14.16 -0.97 25.44
N LEU A 494 -14.80 0.12 25.00
CA LEU A 494 -14.14 1.34 24.57
C LEU A 494 -13.89 2.24 25.78
N TYR A 495 -12.62 2.52 26.05
CA TYR A 495 -12.19 3.37 27.14
C TYR A 495 -11.61 4.69 26.63
N VAL A 496 -12.07 5.81 27.15
CA VAL A 496 -11.50 7.13 26.91
C VAL A 496 -11.19 7.77 28.27
N PRO A 497 -9.89 7.86 28.65
CA PRO A 497 -9.51 8.38 29.95
C PRO A 497 -9.96 9.83 30.15
N ARG A 498 -10.23 10.19 31.42
CA ARG A 498 -10.44 11.60 31.83
C ARG A 498 -9.10 12.29 32.03
N ASP A 499 -9.12 13.60 32.05
CA ASP A 499 -7.98 14.45 32.48
C ASP A 499 -6.68 14.20 31.74
N MET A 500 -6.77 13.93 30.42
CA MET A 500 -5.60 13.89 29.55
C MET A 500 -5.18 15.30 29.13
N PRO A 501 -3.88 15.58 29.09
CA PRO A 501 -3.39 16.85 28.54
C PRO A 501 -3.75 16.95 27.04
N PRO A 502 -3.76 18.16 26.48
CA PRO A 502 -3.94 18.34 25.04
C PRO A 502 -2.90 17.54 24.22
N PRO A 503 -3.27 16.93 23.07
CA PRO A 503 -2.36 16.10 22.28
C PRO A 503 -1.06 16.79 21.80
N GLN A 504 -1.03 18.13 21.79
CA GLN A 504 0.15 18.92 21.46
C GLN A 504 1.08 19.17 22.68
N SER A 505 0.63 18.83 23.88
CA SER A 505 1.43 19.01 25.09
C SER A 505 2.70 18.14 25.07
N PRO A 506 3.86 18.66 25.48
CA PRO A 506 5.08 17.86 25.64
C PRO A 506 4.91 16.66 26.61
N GLN A 507 4.01 16.79 27.59
CA GLN A 507 3.70 15.76 28.60
C GLN A 507 2.66 14.74 28.13
N PHE A 508 2.15 14.84 26.89
CA PHE A 508 1.06 13.98 26.42
C PHE A 508 1.47 12.50 26.40
N THR A 509 2.67 12.19 25.90
CA THR A 509 3.14 10.79 25.82
C THR A 509 3.35 10.20 27.21
N GLU A 510 3.86 10.99 28.17
CA GLU A 510 3.99 10.57 29.58
C GLU A 510 2.62 10.22 30.15
N ALA A 511 1.64 11.10 29.99
CA ALA A 511 0.28 10.85 30.46
C ALA A 511 -0.34 9.62 29.82
N VAL A 512 -0.08 9.34 28.53
CA VAL A 512 -0.50 8.11 27.85
C VAL A 512 0.10 6.88 28.54
N VAL A 513 1.40 6.87 28.80
CA VAL A 513 2.10 5.74 29.42
C VAL A 513 1.61 5.53 30.88
N GLU A 514 1.45 6.59 31.65
CA GLU A 514 0.90 6.51 33.02
C GLU A 514 -0.51 5.91 33.06
N ARG A 515 -1.37 6.28 32.12
CA ARG A 515 -2.72 5.70 32.01
C ARG A 515 -2.72 4.28 31.43
N ALA A 516 -1.76 3.96 30.56
CA ALA A 516 -1.65 2.65 29.95
C ALA A 516 -1.11 1.59 30.91
N LEU A 517 -0.17 1.93 31.79
CA LEU A 517 0.55 0.98 32.64
C LEU A 517 -0.37 0.09 33.49
N PRO A 518 -1.34 0.60 34.26
CA PRO A 518 -2.24 -0.24 35.04
C PRO A 518 -3.13 -1.14 34.15
N LEU A 519 -3.45 -0.72 32.93
CA LEU A 519 -4.20 -1.52 31.97
C LEU A 519 -3.34 -2.64 31.39
N ILE A 520 -2.07 -2.38 31.12
CA ILE A 520 -1.07 -3.36 30.65
C ILE A 520 -0.87 -4.45 31.72
N GLU A 521 -0.74 -4.05 32.98
CA GLU A 521 -0.63 -4.99 34.12
C GLU A 521 -1.88 -5.85 34.24
N ALA A 522 -3.08 -5.26 34.21
CA ALA A 522 -4.35 -5.98 34.28
C ALA A 522 -4.57 -6.91 33.08
N ALA A 523 -4.08 -6.52 31.88
CA ALA A 523 -4.11 -7.36 30.69
C ALA A 523 -3.08 -8.51 30.74
N GLY A 524 -2.12 -8.50 31.70
CA GLY A 524 -1.00 -9.43 31.73
C GLY A 524 -0.09 -9.33 30.51
N GLY A 525 0.22 -8.12 30.07
CA GLY A 525 0.78 -7.83 28.74
C GLY A 525 -0.30 -7.85 27.68
N ARG A 526 -0.22 -8.73 26.68
CA ARG A 526 -1.21 -8.93 25.59
C ARG A 526 -1.71 -7.61 24.98
N THR A 527 -0.80 -6.65 24.79
CA THR A 527 -1.10 -5.24 24.50
C THR A 527 -0.41 -4.76 23.25
N PHE A 528 -1.16 -4.04 22.41
CA PHE A 528 -0.61 -3.13 21.42
C PHE A 528 -0.74 -1.69 21.90
N LEU A 529 0.38 -0.97 22.04
CA LEU A 529 0.43 0.48 22.20
C LEU A 529 0.75 1.12 20.85
N LEU A 530 -0.24 1.71 20.22
CA LEU A 530 -0.17 2.29 18.88
C LEU A 530 -0.05 3.81 18.98
N CYS A 531 1.12 4.31 18.60
CA CYS A 531 1.42 5.75 18.60
C CYS A 531 1.26 6.32 17.19
N THR A 532 0.89 7.58 17.09
CA THR A 532 0.75 8.26 15.78
C THR A 532 2.07 8.78 15.21
N THR A 533 3.16 8.80 15.98
CA THR A 533 4.49 9.24 15.54
C THR A 533 5.60 8.34 16.05
N LEU A 534 6.69 8.17 15.29
CA LEU A 534 7.86 7.39 15.70
C LEU A 534 8.53 7.98 16.94
N ARG A 535 8.50 9.31 17.11
CA ARG A 535 9.00 9.98 18.33
C ARG A 535 8.21 9.56 19.57
N ALA A 536 6.87 9.42 19.44
CA ALA A 536 6.03 8.93 20.53
C ALA A 536 6.31 7.45 20.83
N VAL A 537 6.54 6.62 19.78
CA VAL A 537 6.96 5.23 19.95
C VAL A 537 8.22 5.14 20.80
N GLN A 538 9.28 5.87 20.43
CA GLN A 538 10.54 5.85 21.15
C GLN A 538 10.36 6.30 22.60
N LYS A 539 9.72 7.47 22.83
CA LYS A 539 9.51 8.02 24.16
C LYS A 539 8.67 7.08 25.05
N ALA A 540 7.58 6.51 24.52
CA ALA A 540 6.75 5.59 25.28
C ALA A 540 7.50 4.30 25.61
N SER A 541 8.34 3.79 24.71
CA SER A 541 9.13 2.59 24.94
C SER A 541 10.18 2.80 26.01
N ASP A 542 10.93 3.91 25.97
CA ASP A 542 11.95 4.22 26.97
C ASP A 542 11.30 4.31 28.38
N MET A 543 10.17 5.01 28.48
CA MET A 543 9.43 5.12 29.73
C MET A 543 8.90 3.76 30.25
N LEU A 544 8.39 2.91 29.35
CA LEU A 544 7.91 1.59 29.75
C LEU A 544 9.06 0.69 30.23
N TYR A 545 10.25 0.76 29.59
CA TYR A 545 11.43 0.05 30.06
C TYR A 545 11.80 0.44 31.50
N ASP A 546 11.86 1.76 31.77
CA ASP A 546 12.18 2.28 33.09
C ASP A 546 11.14 1.86 34.14
N LEU A 547 9.85 2.05 33.83
CA LEU A 547 8.75 1.71 34.74
C LEU A 547 8.64 0.20 35.00
N PHE A 548 8.91 -0.65 34.02
CA PHE A 548 8.94 -2.09 34.21
C PHE A 548 10.07 -2.51 35.14
N ALA A 549 11.27 -1.90 34.95
CA ALA A 549 12.40 -2.13 35.85
C ALA A 549 12.14 -1.65 37.28
N GLU A 550 11.61 -0.44 37.44
CA GLU A 550 11.31 0.17 38.76
C GLU A 550 10.26 -0.62 39.55
N ARG A 551 9.21 -1.12 38.85
CA ARG A 551 8.10 -1.85 39.47
C ARG A 551 8.29 -3.36 39.52
N GLY A 552 9.39 -3.88 38.96
CA GLY A 552 9.63 -5.31 38.87
C GLY A 552 8.62 -6.06 37.97
N ILE A 553 8.09 -5.38 36.94
CA ILE A 553 7.16 -5.96 35.98
C ILE A 553 7.94 -6.79 34.97
N ASN A 554 7.70 -8.10 34.94
CA ASN A 554 8.39 -9.01 34.03
C ASN A 554 7.52 -9.30 32.78
N LEU A 555 7.28 -8.30 31.96
CA LEU A 555 6.57 -8.42 30.67
C LEU A 555 7.53 -8.13 29.52
N PRO A 556 7.52 -8.99 28.46
CA PRO A 556 8.33 -8.73 27.26
C PRO A 556 7.86 -7.44 26.56
N LEU A 557 8.79 -6.53 26.28
CA LEU A 557 8.53 -5.31 25.53
C LEU A 557 9.15 -5.41 24.13
N LEU A 558 8.30 -5.37 23.11
CA LEU A 558 8.67 -5.42 21.70
C LEU A 558 8.47 -4.03 21.10
N VAL A 559 9.50 -3.48 20.48
CA VAL A 559 9.47 -2.09 19.97
C VAL A 559 9.72 -2.07 18.48
N GLN A 560 8.92 -1.33 17.75
CA GLN A 560 9.14 -1.08 16.32
C GLN A 560 10.55 -0.54 16.06
N GLY A 561 11.26 -1.17 15.11
CA GLY A 561 12.64 -0.84 14.76
C GLY A 561 13.70 -1.77 15.36
N GLN A 562 13.36 -2.59 16.37
CA GLN A 562 14.28 -3.58 16.93
C GLN A 562 14.45 -4.82 16.05
N ALA A 563 13.43 -5.16 15.27
CA ALA A 563 13.45 -6.26 14.33
C ALA A 563 12.48 -5.97 13.16
N SER A 564 12.39 -6.88 12.19
CA SER A 564 11.41 -6.78 11.13
C SER A 564 9.99 -6.85 11.71
N ARG A 565 9.02 -6.25 11.01
CA ARG A 565 7.61 -6.26 11.44
C ARG A 565 7.07 -7.67 11.61
N THR A 566 7.39 -8.56 10.68
CA THR A 566 6.94 -9.96 10.72
C THR A 566 7.51 -10.67 11.94
N GLU A 567 8.80 -10.54 12.19
CA GLU A 567 9.47 -11.12 13.35
C GLU A 567 8.91 -10.60 14.68
N LEU A 568 8.65 -9.29 14.80
CA LEU A 568 8.04 -8.74 16.01
C LEU A 568 6.64 -9.31 16.27
N LEU A 569 5.84 -9.52 15.21
CA LEU A 569 4.51 -10.10 15.32
C LEU A 569 4.54 -11.59 15.65
N ASP A 570 5.48 -12.34 15.09
CA ASP A 570 5.65 -13.77 15.40
C ASP A 570 6.10 -13.95 16.85
N ARG A 571 7.08 -13.18 17.30
CA ARG A 571 7.50 -13.15 18.71
C ARG A 571 6.36 -12.72 19.65
N PHE A 572 5.53 -11.76 19.24
CA PHE A 572 4.37 -11.35 20.03
C PHE A 572 3.37 -12.50 20.21
N ARG A 573 3.11 -13.27 19.14
CA ARG A 573 2.21 -14.44 19.20
C ARG A 573 2.80 -15.56 20.06
N GLU A 574 4.08 -15.86 19.91
CA GLU A 574 4.80 -16.91 20.63
C GLU A 574 4.86 -16.61 22.13
N LEU A 575 5.14 -15.39 22.52
CA LEU A 575 5.22 -14.99 23.92
C LEU A 575 3.87 -14.97 24.61
N GLY A 576 2.79 -14.59 23.91
CA GLY A 576 1.42 -14.59 24.42
C GLY A 576 1.11 -13.60 25.56
N ASN A 577 2.15 -12.91 26.10
CA ASN A 577 2.04 -11.93 27.18
C ASN A 577 2.90 -10.68 26.93
N ALA A 578 3.23 -10.40 25.68
CA ALA A 578 4.09 -9.27 25.35
C ALA A 578 3.32 -7.96 25.23
N VAL A 579 4.06 -6.86 25.36
CA VAL A 579 3.63 -5.51 24.99
C VAL A 579 4.36 -5.11 23.71
N LEU A 580 3.62 -4.74 22.67
CA LEU A 580 4.19 -4.25 21.41
C LEU A 580 3.91 -2.76 21.28
N VAL A 581 4.98 -1.96 21.14
CA VAL A 581 4.89 -0.52 20.89
C VAL A 581 5.25 -0.24 19.43
N GLY A 582 4.30 0.36 18.69
CA GLY A 582 4.49 0.62 17.28
C GLY A 582 3.71 1.84 16.77
N SER A 583 4.03 2.25 15.55
CA SER A 583 3.35 3.34 14.86
C SER A 583 2.20 2.84 13.98
N GLN A 584 1.63 3.74 13.20
CA GLN A 584 0.54 3.46 12.27
C GLN A 584 0.81 2.25 11.34
N SER A 585 2.06 1.95 11.02
CA SER A 585 2.42 0.76 10.23
C SER A 585 1.96 -0.56 10.85
N PHE A 586 1.73 -0.61 12.15
CA PHE A 586 1.16 -1.76 12.86
C PHE A 586 -0.39 -1.74 12.95
N TRP A 587 -1.04 -0.67 12.45
CA TRP A 587 -2.49 -0.61 12.38
C TRP A 587 -3.06 -1.43 11.23
N GLU A 588 -2.28 -1.67 10.18
CA GLU A 588 -2.70 -2.34 8.96
C GLU A 588 -2.06 -3.73 8.82
N GLY A 589 -2.77 -4.67 8.20
CA GLY A 589 -2.23 -5.97 7.79
C GLY A 589 -1.70 -6.87 8.91
N VAL A 590 -2.06 -6.62 10.18
CA VAL A 590 -1.70 -7.45 11.34
C VAL A 590 -2.84 -8.41 11.64
N ASP A 591 -2.58 -9.72 11.66
CA ASP A 591 -3.52 -10.76 12.06
C ASP A 591 -3.00 -11.45 13.35
N VAL A 592 -3.44 -10.97 14.50
CA VAL A 592 -3.23 -11.62 15.80
C VAL A 592 -4.58 -12.15 16.28
N ARG A 593 -4.71 -13.45 16.42
CA ARG A 593 -5.95 -14.14 16.80
C ARG A 593 -5.90 -14.60 18.23
N GLY A 594 -7.09 -14.69 18.84
CA GLY A 594 -7.30 -15.32 20.12
C GLY A 594 -6.80 -14.49 21.31
N GLU A 595 -6.43 -15.18 22.37
CA GLU A 595 -6.08 -14.60 23.67
C GLU A 595 -4.78 -13.80 23.71
N ALA A 596 -4.00 -13.82 22.64
CA ALA A 596 -2.69 -13.12 22.58
C ALA A 596 -2.82 -11.58 22.60
N LEU A 597 -3.97 -11.03 22.18
CA LEU A 597 -4.22 -9.58 22.16
C LEU A 597 -5.56 -9.26 22.83
N SER A 598 -5.51 -8.66 24.02
CA SER A 598 -6.71 -8.25 24.76
C SER A 598 -6.80 -6.74 25.01
N LEU A 599 -5.76 -5.98 24.71
CA LEU A 599 -5.72 -4.53 24.90
C LEU A 599 -5.06 -3.84 23.71
N VAL A 600 -5.80 -2.92 23.09
CA VAL A 600 -5.26 -2.00 22.07
C VAL A 600 -5.37 -0.58 22.62
N ILE A 601 -4.23 0.09 22.73
CA ILE A 601 -4.15 1.49 23.19
C ILE A 601 -3.74 2.35 22.00
N ILE A 602 -4.51 3.38 21.71
CA ILE A 602 -4.24 4.38 20.69
C ILE A 602 -3.92 5.70 21.41
N ASP A 603 -2.74 6.25 21.18
CA ASP A 603 -2.28 7.45 21.84
C ASP A 603 -3.21 8.64 21.55
N LYS A 604 -3.44 8.96 20.28
CA LYS A 604 -4.30 10.07 19.85
C LYS A 604 -5.00 9.76 18.53
N LEU A 605 -6.01 10.55 18.21
CA LEU A 605 -6.74 10.44 16.95
C LEU A 605 -5.78 10.61 15.76
N PRO A 606 -5.84 9.70 14.76
CA PRO A 606 -4.86 9.62 13.68
C PRO A 606 -5.11 10.68 12.58
N PHE A 607 -5.12 11.95 12.98
CA PHE A 607 -5.09 13.04 12.01
C PHE A 607 -3.70 13.13 11.39
N ALA A 608 -3.66 13.28 10.07
CA ALA A 608 -2.40 13.47 9.37
C ALA A 608 -1.69 14.75 9.84
N PRO A 609 -0.33 14.76 9.88
CA PRO A 609 0.44 15.93 10.30
C PRO A 609 0.14 17.14 9.43
N PRO A 610 -0.06 18.32 10.00
CA PRO A 610 -0.39 19.53 9.23
C PRO A 610 0.79 20.05 8.39
N ASP A 611 1.99 19.59 8.67
CA ASP A 611 3.24 19.92 7.97
C ASP A 611 3.58 18.97 6.81
N ASP A 612 2.72 17.96 6.53
CA ASP A 612 2.87 17.13 5.33
C ASP A 612 2.61 17.96 4.06
N PRO A 613 3.56 18.05 3.12
CA PRO A 613 3.45 18.92 1.96
C PRO A 613 2.29 18.57 1.02
N VAL A 614 2.01 17.28 0.85
CA VAL A 614 0.94 16.80 -0.05
C VAL A 614 -0.42 17.11 0.57
N LEU A 615 -0.55 16.85 1.88
CA LEU A 615 -1.77 17.19 2.61
C LEU A 615 -2.02 18.69 2.60
N ALA A 616 -1.01 19.50 2.92
CA ALA A 616 -1.12 20.96 2.93
C ALA A 616 -1.62 21.51 1.58
N ALA A 617 -1.03 21.03 0.46
CA ALA A 617 -1.45 21.41 -0.88
C ALA A 617 -2.88 20.96 -1.20
N ARG A 618 -3.28 19.74 -0.82
CA ARG A 618 -4.67 19.27 -0.96
C ARG A 618 -5.65 20.12 -0.16
N MET A 619 -5.29 20.51 1.07
CA MET A 619 -6.11 21.38 1.91
C MET A 619 -6.32 22.74 1.26
N GLU A 620 -5.27 23.32 0.68
CA GLU A 620 -5.33 24.60 -0.02
C GLU A 620 -6.26 24.53 -1.24
N VAL A 621 -6.18 23.47 -2.05
CA VAL A 621 -7.08 23.27 -3.21
C VAL A 621 -8.53 23.14 -2.76
N LEU A 622 -8.81 22.37 -1.70
CA LEU A 622 -10.16 22.25 -1.16
C LEU A 622 -10.70 23.59 -0.64
N GLN A 623 -9.87 24.37 0.04
CA GLN A 623 -10.22 25.68 0.54
C GLN A 623 -10.51 26.68 -0.57
N LYS A 624 -9.70 26.69 -1.65
CA LYS A 624 -9.95 27.48 -2.87
C LYS A 624 -11.29 27.13 -3.54
N LYS A 625 -11.73 25.87 -3.41
CA LYS A 625 -13.03 25.38 -3.89
C LYS A 625 -14.18 25.69 -2.92
N GLY A 626 -13.93 26.43 -1.82
CA GLY A 626 -14.95 26.77 -0.82
C GLY A 626 -15.39 25.60 0.07
N LEU A 627 -14.65 24.49 0.08
CA LEU A 627 -14.94 23.31 0.88
C LEU A 627 -14.19 23.37 2.22
N SER A 628 -14.73 22.75 3.27
CA SER A 628 -14.01 22.56 4.53
C SER A 628 -12.99 21.41 4.39
N PRO A 629 -11.69 21.68 4.35
CA PRO A 629 -10.67 20.62 4.21
C PRO A 629 -10.74 19.59 5.34
N PHE A 630 -11.01 20.05 6.55
CA PHE A 630 -11.15 19.17 7.71
C PHE A 630 -12.32 18.19 7.54
N ALA A 631 -13.50 18.68 7.16
CA ALA A 631 -14.71 17.86 7.05
C ALA A 631 -14.69 16.92 5.84
N VAL A 632 -14.07 17.35 4.73
CA VAL A 632 -14.08 16.59 3.46
C VAL A 632 -12.92 15.60 3.38
N HIS A 633 -11.78 15.87 3.99
CA HIS A 633 -10.58 15.05 3.85
C HIS A 633 -10.04 14.50 5.18
N GLN A 634 -9.68 15.37 6.14
CA GLN A 634 -8.96 14.94 7.35
C GLN A 634 -9.82 14.06 8.25
N LEU A 635 -11.06 14.44 8.50
CA LEU A 635 -11.95 13.69 9.37
C LEU A 635 -12.33 12.31 8.79
N PRO A 636 -12.73 12.18 7.51
CA PRO A 636 -12.95 10.86 6.91
C PRO A 636 -11.72 9.96 6.94
N HIS A 637 -10.55 10.49 6.63
CA HIS A 637 -9.29 9.73 6.69
C HIS A 637 -9.00 9.22 8.11
N ALA A 638 -9.09 10.09 9.13
CA ALA A 638 -8.89 9.71 10.52
C ALA A 638 -9.90 8.64 11.00
N VAL A 639 -11.16 8.73 10.56
CA VAL A 639 -12.19 7.72 10.86
C VAL A 639 -11.83 6.35 10.27
N ILE A 640 -11.43 6.31 9.00
CA ILE A 640 -11.05 5.06 8.31
C ILE A 640 -9.85 4.43 9.01
N THR A 641 -8.80 5.22 9.28
CA THR A 641 -7.60 4.75 9.98
C THR A 641 -7.91 4.24 11.38
N LEU A 642 -8.75 4.95 12.14
CA LEU A 642 -9.16 4.53 13.48
C LEU A 642 -9.98 3.24 13.46
N LYS A 643 -10.89 3.06 12.49
CA LYS A 643 -11.64 1.81 12.27
C LYS A 643 -10.69 0.62 12.03
N GLN A 644 -9.60 0.83 11.32
CA GLN A 644 -8.58 -0.20 11.06
C GLN A 644 -7.86 -0.62 12.36
N GLY A 645 -7.42 0.36 13.15
CA GLY A 645 -6.80 0.10 14.46
C GLY A 645 -7.75 -0.63 15.41
N ALA A 646 -8.99 -0.17 15.50
CA ALA A 646 -10.04 -0.80 16.29
C ALA A 646 -10.35 -2.24 15.85
N GLY A 647 -10.32 -2.50 14.54
CA GLY A 647 -10.55 -3.81 13.93
C GLY A 647 -9.45 -4.85 14.21
N ARG A 648 -8.35 -4.48 14.90
CA ARG A 648 -7.30 -5.44 15.30
C ARG A 648 -7.70 -6.28 16.50
N LEU A 649 -8.55 -5.74 17.36
CA LEU A 649 -8.89 -6.35 18.64
C LEU A 649 -9.77 -7.61 18.51
N ILE A 650 -10.71 -7.63 17.55
CA ILE A 650 -11.68 -8.73 17.40
C ILE A 650 -11.51 -9.38 16.02
N ARG A 651 -11.21 -10.68 16.04
CA ARG A 651 -11.00 -11.53 14.86
C ARG A 651 -11.91 -12.77 14.84
N SER A 652 -12.44 -13.14 16.01
CA SER A 652 -13.34 -14.27 16.18
C SER A 652 -14.55 -13.89 17.03
N GLU A 653 -15.54 -14.76 17.05
CA GLU A 653 -16.75 -14.61 17.90
C GLU A 653 -16.44 -14.75 19.40
N THR A 654 -15.28 -15.32 19.74
CA THR A 654 -14.84 -15.55 21.13
C THR A 654 -13.87 -14.50 21.65
N ASP A 655 -13.26 -13.70 20.76
CA ASP A 655 -12.32 -12.67 21.17
C ASP A 655 -13.01 -11.59 21.99
N ARG A 656 -12.31 -11.11 23.00
CA ARG A 656 -12.76 -10.02 23.88
C ARG A 656 -11.59 -9.12 24.22
N GLY A 657 -11.87 -7.84 24.45
CA GLY A 657 -10.79 -6.94 24.85
C GLY A 657 -11.22 -5.49 25.03
N VAL A 658 -10.23 -4.66 25.27
CA VAL A 658 -10.37 -3.23 25.49
C VAL A 658 -9.69 -2.46 24.36
N LEU A 659 -10.42 -1.47 23.84
CA LEU A 659 -9.88 -0.42 23.00
C LEU A 659 -9.78 0.86 23.83
N ALA A 660 -8.57 1.29 24.17
CA ALA A 660 -8.32 2.54 24.88
C ALA A 660 -7.88 3.61 23.87
N ILE A 661 -8.56 4.75 23.84
CA ILE A 661 -8.21 5.92 23.02
C ILE A 661 -7.89 7.08 23.97
N CYS A 662 -6.61 7.43 24.09
CA CYS A 662 -6.13 8.42 25.04
C CYS A 662 -6.35 9.88 24.61
N ASP A 663 -7.20 10.13 23.64
CA ASP A 663 -7.50 11.46 23.10
C ASP A 663 -8.91 11.92 23.48
N THR A 664 -9.00 12.84 24.42
CA THR A 664 -10.27 13.37 24.92
C THR A 664 -11.09 14.12 23.85
N ARG A 665 -10.45 14.56 22.76
CA ARG A 665 -11.15 15.19 21.63
C ARG A 665 -12.26 14.30 21.04
N LEU A 666 -12.14 12.98 21.22
CA LEU A 666 -13.18 12.03 20.82
C LEU A 666 -14.51 12.28 21.53
N VAL A 667 -14.48 12.77 22.76
CA VAL A 667 -15.67 13.05 23.58
C VAL A 667 -16.00 14.54 23.62
N GLU A 668 -14.97 15.41 23.69
CA GLU A 668 -15.12 16.84 23.94
C GLU A 668 -15.42 17.66 22.69
N LYS A 669 -15.00 17.18 21.50
CA LYS A 669 -15.17 17.94 20.27
C LYS A 669 -16.42 17.51 19.49
N PRO A 670 -17.14 18.41 18.81
CA PRO A 670 -18.34 18.07 18.03
C PRO A 670 -18.09 16.98 16.98
N TYR A 671 -16.91 16.99 16.33
CA TYR A 671 -16.55 15.96 15.35
C TYR A 671 -16.27 14.61 15.99
N GLY A 672 -15.92 14.56 17.27
CA GLY A 672 -15.70 13.30 17.99
C GLY A 672 -16.95 12.42 17.95
N ARG A 673 -18.17 13.03 18.01
CA ARG A 673 -19.41 12.28 17.83
C ARG A 673 -19.52 11.59 16.46
N GLN A 674 -19.00 12.20 15.41
CA GLN A 674 -18.97 11.57 14.07
C GLN A 674 -17.99 10.41 14.02
N ILE A 675 -16.83 10.53 14.70
CA ILE A 675 -15.82 9.49 14.77
C ILE A 675 -16.39 8.26 15.47
N TRP A 676 -16.85 8.40 16.71
CA TRP A 676 -17.27 7.22 17.47
C TRP A 676 -18.61 6.62 17.00
N GLN A 677 -19.48 7.37 16.29
CA GLN A 677 -20.62 6.80 15.58
C GLN A 677 -20.25 6.01 14.33
N SER A 678 -19.04 6.19 13.81
CA SER A 678 -18.49 5.43 12.68
C SER A 678 -17.76 4.16 13.13
N LEU A 679 -17.39 4.06 14.41
CA LEU A 679 -16.86 2.84 15.01
C LEU A 679 -17.96 1.80 15.21
N PRO A 680 -17.61 0.50 15.34
CA PRO A 680 -18.55 -0.51 15.78
C PRO A 680 -19.24 -0.16 17.11
N PRO A 681 -20.40 -0.72 17.41
CA PRO A 681 -21.20 -0.37 18.60
C PRO A 681 -20.56 -0.93 19.88
N PHE A 682 -19.41 -0.41 20.29
CA PHE A 682 -18.70 -0.79 21.51
C PHE A 682 -19.42 -0.31 22.77
N THR A 683 -19.39 -1.10 23.84
CA THR A 683 -19.73 -0.62 25.19
C THR A 683 -18.66 0.38 25.64
N ARG A 684 -19.06 1.48 26.30
CA ARG A 684 -18.19 2.64 26.57
C ARG A 684 -18.03 2.88 28.04
N THR A 685 -16.82 3.29 28.43
CA THR A 685 -16.53 3.73 29.80
C THR A 685 -15.46 4.83 29.81
N ARG A 686 -15.46 5.62 30.87
CA ARG A 686 -14.41 6.57 31.22
C ARG A 686 -13.74 6.22 32.56
N GLU A 687 -14.12 5.09 33.16
CA GLU A 687 -13.65 4.66 34.48
C GLU A 687 -12.59 3.58 34.32
N ALA A 688 -11.37 3.85 34.78
CA ALA A 688 -10.24 2.93 34.68
C ALA A 688 -10.47 1.62 35.44
N ASP A 689 -11.10 1.69 36.63
CA ASP A 689 -11.40 0.51 37.46
C ASP A 689 -12.32 -0.49 36.75
N THR A 690 -13.26 0.00 35.93
CA THR A 690 -14.13 -0.85 35.11
C THR A 690 -13.32 -1.59 34.05
N VAL A 691 -12.36 -0.92 33.44
CA VAL A 691 -11.46 -1.50 32.44
C VAL A 691 -10.56 -2.56 33.06
N ILE A 692 -9.95 -2.25 34.21
CA ILE A 692 -9.06 -3.15 34.95
C ILE A 692 -9.81 -4.44 35.31
N ARG A 693 -10.99 -4.33 35.93
CA ARG A 693 -11.84 -5.50 36.29
C ARG A 693 -12.19 -6.34 35.05
N PHE A 694 -12.50 -5.68 33.91
CA PHE A 694 -12.83 -6.39 32.68
C PHE A 694 -11.62 -7.18 32.15
N LEU A 695 -10.42 -6.57 32.13
CA LEU A 695 -9.18 -7.23 31.68
C LEU A 695 -8.75 -8.38 32.58
N GLU A 696 -8.84 -8.21 33.91
CA GLU A 696 -8.55 -9.26 34.88
C GLU A 696 -9.53 -10.45 34.76
N GLY A 697 -10.82 -10.18 34.51
CA GLY A 697 -11.83 -11.20 34.23
C GLY A 697 -11.51 -12.03 32.98
N LEU A 698 -10.95 -11.39 31.92
CA LEU A 698 -10.48 -12.10 30.73
C LEU A 698 -9.33 -13.08 31.06
N GLY A 699 -8.42 -12.68 31.97
CA GLY A 699 -7.31 -13.52 32.40
C GLY A 699 -7.74 -14.74 33.21
N ARG A 700 -8.92 -14.70 33.85
CA ARG A 700 -9.50 -15.78 34.66
C ARG A 700 -10.49 -16.68 33.91
N GLY A 701 -10.81 -16.34 32.65
CA GLY A 701 -11.79 -17.08 31.84
C GLY A 701 -13.25 -16.87 32.31
N GLU A 702 -13.54 -15.80 33.04
CA GLU A 702 -14.88 -15.50 33.57
C GLU A 702 -15.78 -14.89 32.48
N ALA A 703 -17.03 -15.38 32.37
CA ALA A 703 -18.05 -14.76 31.53
C ALA A 703 -18.47 -13.40 32.14
N PRO A 704 -18.80 -12.37 31.33
CA PRO A 704 -19.19 -11.06 31.81
C PRO A 704 -20.44 -11.17 32.67
N GLN A 705 -20.39 -10.66 33.90
CA GLN A 705 -21.59 -10.39 34.69
C GLN A 705 -22.33 -9.23 34.04
N SER A 706 -23.55 -9.45 33.58
CA SER A 706 -24.46 -8.43 33.11
C SER A 706 -24.87 -7.54 34.27
N GLU A 707 -24.11 -6.49 34.57
CA GLU A 707 -24.64 -5.40 35.40
C GLU A 707 -25.63 -4.60 34.55
N SER A 708 -26.86 -4.56 35.05
CA SER A 708 -28.00 -3.81 34.53
C SER A 708 -27.59 -2.35 34.25
N SER A 709 -27.94 -1.90 33.05
CA SER A 709 -27.92 -0.51 32.60
C SER A 709 -28.50 0.45 33.66
N THR A 710 -27.66 1.27 34.25
CA THR A 710 -28.07 2.56 34.77
C THR A 710 -27.77 3.58 33.67
N GLU A 711 -28.80 3.91 32.90
CA GLU A 711 -28.92 5.15 32.15
C GLU A 711 -28.76 6.31 33.15
N SER A 712 -27.76 7.15 32.89
CA SER A 712 -27.81 8.56 33.32
C SER A 712 -26.88 9.36 32.42
N GLU A 713 -27.52 10.23 31.63
CA GLU A 713 -27.18 11.49 30.94
C GLU A 713 -25.75 11.68 30.38
#